data_bb186ed5ddb7ac7663a73f58b31c843b
#
_entry.id   bb186ed5ddb7ac7663a73f58b31c843b
#
_cell.length_a   1.000
_cell.length_b   1.000
_cell.length_c   1.000
_cell.angle_alpha   90.00
_cell.angle_beta   90.00
_cell.angle_gamma   90.00
#
_symmetry.space_group_name_H-M   'P 1'
#
loop_
_entity.id
_entity.type
_entity.pdbx_description
1 polymer ?
#
loop_
_entity_poly.entity_id
_entity_poly.type
_entity_poly.pdbx_seq_one_letter_code
_entity_poly.pdbx_strand_id
1 'polypeptide(L)'
;MKRRALWLAALAGDLVLAPAGRCWGQDVAPPEHTATFRADSLRLSGRPWHAAETLLAAARRDPNPNAFLIVEGAKAEVHARRYEHARQLLAGQPWLLDYLDGEALAVLAQAEYGTGRYPDAATHFQMARARAPSARVPVLAVRAALAFDAAGQADSAAAAFAAARAGSKLASIDPWLRVRQARVTRDTAAAAQLLTDLPPPAAREVPVARARSLLLAGDTTRAIDAFAAAGKGGALDATRLTVARGDSTRARTLLYALLARDPLSDDAAAGVSLALGPLPPRAAAEHVALARALNRRTTTRDARIHVEHALRSGDSSATTLLLYGELLVASGRLGEAVRTYAAAARDSASRPLALYRRARVLVRLSDSTAVASLAGFARAYPTDSAAPGALYILGDLHESRDDWPQAGRWYGELISRYPADPRASLARFRLAARAESTGRPDSAAALYQAEIDATGPQRTAARFWLGKMAEARGDSTKARAIWVALAREDSVGYYGMRARRETGLPPLAFAPLAGSSTAPPAVLSGLSRIDTLLLAGLDSEAQAEVRVVLAHPPTDLDALLAWSEGLGLRGYGSAGVRLGWQAALLAPGDVRVLRAIFPWPNRAAVEAEAQEFGVDALLLAALVRQESVFDVQALSPAGARGLAQLLPSTASLMARGLDVAFYPEWITVPDLNLHLGAAHLAELLRRFGRVDAAIAAYNAGPVPVRRWLDRAGADDPDRFIELIPYPETRGYVRSLLRNRELYRALYAP
;
A
#
# COMPACT_ATOMS: atom_id res chain seq x y z
N MET A 1 28.73 -10.95 -3.60
CA MET A 1 27.74 -10.87 -4.69
C MET A 1 27.37 -12.22 -5.32
N LYS A 2 28.26 -13.18 -5.50
CA LYS A 2 27.94 -14.48 -6.13
C LYS A 2 27.09 -15.46 -5.29
N ARG A 3 26.98 -15.28 -3.97
CA ARG A 3 26.17 -16.16 -3.09
C ARG A 3 24.69 -15.72 -2.93
N ARG A 4 24.32 -14.48 -3.31
CA ARG A 4 22.94 -13.99 -3.22
C ARG A 4 22.05 -14.46 -4.37
N ALA A 5 22.61 -14.73 -5.54
CA ALA A 5 21.89 -15.25 -6.69
C ALA A 5 21.45 -16.73 -6.52
N LEU A 6 22.17 -17.50 -5.72
CA LEU A 6 21.88 -18.92 -5.49
C LEU A 6 20.64 -19.18 -4.61
N TRP A 7 20.25 -18.23 -3.75
CA TRP A 7 19.08 -18.41 -2.88
C TRP A 7 17.75 -18.19 -3.59
N LEU A 8 17.69 -17.27 -4.54
CA LEU A 8 16.48 -17.04 -5.35
C LEU A 8 16.27 -18.13 -6.41
N ALA A 9 17.34 -18.74 -6.91
CA ALA A 9 17.27 -19.85 -7.85
C ALA A 9 16.80 -21.17 -7.17
N ALA A 10 17.14 -21.38 -5.91
CA ALA A 10 16.69 -22.56 -5.14
C ALA A 10 15.17 -22.53 -4.84
N LEU A 11 14.54 -21.35 -4.81
CA LEU A 11 13.10 -21.19 -4.65
C LEU A 11 12.31 -21.39 -5.95
N ALA A 12 12.96 -21.27 -7.12
CA ALA A 12 12.34 -21.44 -8.42
C ALA A 12 12.40 -22.88 -8.96
N GLY A 13 13.12 -23.78 -8.30
CA GLY A 13 13.14 -25.21 -8.66
C GLY A 13 13.89 -25.59 -9.93
N ASP A 14 14.76 -24.70 -10.46
CA ASP A 14 15.50 -24.94 -11.71
C ASP A 14 17.01 -24.73 -11.52
N LEU A 15 17.69 -25.67 -10.81
CA LEU A 15 19.13 -25.86 -10.92
C LEU A 15 19.37 -27.15 -11.72
N VAL A 16 19.32 -27.04 -13.04
CA VAL A 16 19.95 -28.01 -13.91
C VAL A 16 21.43 -27.67 -13.96
N LEU A 17 22.26 -28.41 -13.24
CA LEU A 17 23.71 -28.43 -13.40
C LEU A 17 24.02 -29.05 -14.78
N ALA A 18 24.33 -28.22 -15.76
CA ALA A 18 24.93 -28.69 -16.98
C ALA A 18 26.36 -29.18 -16.68
N PRO A 19 26.79 -30.34 -17.25
CA PRO A 19 28.16 -30.82 -17.04
C PRO A 19 29.15 -29.88 -17.72
N ALA A 20 30.20 -29.54 -16.98
CA ALA A 20 31.34 -28.79 -17.49
C ALA A 20 32.07 -29.57 -18.58
N GLY A 21 32.23 -28.96 -19.71
CA GLY A 21 33.21 -29.36 -20.70
C GLY A 21 32.69 -29.51 -22.12
N ARG A 22 32.78 -28.42 -22.87
CA ARG A 22 33.24 -28.35 -24.25
C ARG A 22 33.41 -26.89 -24.66
N CYS A 23 34.61 -26.55 -25.12
CA CYS A 23 34.89 -25.31 -25.82
C CYS A 23 34.06 -25.28 -27.11
N TRP A 24 33.20 -24.28 -27.22
CA TRP A 24 32.43 -24.04 -28.45
C TRP A 24 33.15 -22.97 -29.26
N GLY A 25 33.44 -23.32 -30.52
CA GLY A 25 33.77 -22.37 -31.57
C GLY A 25 32.60 -21.36 -31.75
N GLN A 26 32.87 -20.27 -32.43
CA GLN A 26 31.97 -19.16 -32.68
C GLN A 26 30.71 -19.55 -33.52
N ASP A 27 29.85 -20.38 -32.97
CA ASP A 27 28.51 -20.59 -33.53
C ASP A 27 27.52 -19.73 -32.79
N VAL A 28 26.86 -18.84 -33.52
CA VAL A 28 25.76 -18.00 -33.01
C VAL A 28 24.71 -18.95 -32.44
N ALA A 29 24.47 -18.86 -31.13
CA ALA A 29 23.45 -19.66 -30.46
C ALA A 29 22.09 -19.51 -31.18
N PRO A 30 21.30 -20.59 -31.32
CA PRO A 30 19.97 -20.49 -31.89
C PRO A 30 19.13 -19.41 -31.24
N PRO A 31 18.26 -18.69 -31.96
CA PRO A 31 17.46 -17.58 -31.46
C PRO A 31 16.67 -17.88 -30.16
N GLU A 32 16.24 -19.12 -30.01
CA GLU A 32 15.53 -19.67 -28.86
C GLU A 32 16.38 -19.68 -27.58
N HIS A 33 17.65 -20.07 -27.64
CA HIS A 33 18.56 -20.01 -26.48
C HIS A 33 18.84 -18.57 -26.03
N THR A 34 18.90 -17.66 -26.99
CA THR A 34 19.09 -16.22 -26.68
C THR A 34 17.85 -15.63 -26.00
N ALA A 35 16.65 -15.96 -26.47
CA ALA A 35 15.40 -15.49 -25.86
C ALA A 35 15.21 -16.03 -24.43
N THR A 36 15.49 -17.30 -24.20
CA THR A 36 15.40 -17.94 -22.90
C THR A 36 16.40 -17.35 -21.90
N PHE A 37 17.67 -17.21 -22.31
CA PHE A 37 18.68 -16.59 -21.46
C PHE A 37 18.31 -15.14 -21.07
N ARG A 38 17.76 -14.37 -22.03
CA ARG A 38 17.26 -13.02 -21.77
C ARG A 38 16.07 -13.03 -20.82
N ALA A 39 15.13 -13.95 -21.00
CA ALA A 39 13.97 -14.07 -20.12
C ALA A 39 14.35 -14.48 -18.68
N ASP A 40 15.33 -15.39 -18.53
CA ASP A 40 15.86 -15.75 -17.21
C ASP A 40 16.53 -14.55 -16.52
N SER A 41 17.32 -13.79 -17.26
CA SER A 41 17.90 -12.53 -16.75
C SER A 41 16.82 -11.54 -16.32
N LEU A 42 15.74 -11.41 -17.09
CA LEU A 42 14.60 -10.55 -16.76
C LEU A 42 13.87 -11.05 -15.50
N ARG A 43 13.61 -12.35 -15.38
CA ARG A 43 13.00 -12.94 -14.17
C ARG A 43 13.85 -12.71 -12.92
N LEU A 44 15.16 -12.95 -13.03
CA LEU A 44 16.12 -12.73 -11.93
C LEU A 44 16.23 -11.26 -11.54
N SER A 45 15.99 -10.34 -12.46
CA SER A 45 15.95 -8.90 -12.20
C SER A 45 14.59 -8.39 -11.71
N GLY A 46 13.60 -9.29 -11.51
CA GLY A 46 12.26 -8.93 -11.03
C GLY A 46 11.33 -8.36 -12.13
N ARG A 47 11.56 -8.74 -13.40
CA ARG A 47 10.80 -8.29 -14.57
C ARG A 47 10.05 -9.45 -15.25
N PRO A 48 9.14 -10.16 -14.57
CA PRO A 48 8.44 -11.33 -15.12
C PRO A 48 7.53 -11.01 -16.30
N TRP A 49 6.90 -9.85 -16.34
CA TRP A 49 6.08 -9.43 -17.49
C TRP A 49 6.95 -9.25 -18.76
N HIS A 50 8.10 -8.57 -18.65
CA HIS A 50 9.03 -8.44 -19.77
C HIS A 50 9.61 -9.79 -20.22
N ALA A 51 9.84 -10.69 -19.27
CA ALA A 51 10.26 -12.06 -19.59
C ALA A 51 9.21 -12.79 -20.43
N ALA A 52 7.93 -12.68 -20.03
CA ALA A 52 6.81 -13.25 -20.78
C ALA A 52 6.73 -12.68 -22.19
N GLU A 53 6.77 -11.36 -22.35
CA GLU A 53 6.73 -10.73 -23.68
C GLU A 53 7.91 -11.15 -24.55
N THR A 54 9.12 -11.31 -23.95
CA THR A 54 10.32 -11.78 -24.68
C THR A 54 10.14 -13.20 -25.21
N LEU A 55 9.65 -14.12 -24.38
CA LEU A 55 9.45 -15.54 -24.75
C LEU A 55 8.31 -15.70 -25.77
N LEU A 56 7.21 -14.98 -25.56
CA LEU A 56 6.07 -15.01 -26.47
C LEU A 56 6.39 -14.37 -27.83
N ALA A 57 7.22 -13.32 -27.85
CA ALA A 57 7.70 -12.75 -29.09
C ALA A 57 8.61 -13.72 -29.85
N ALA A 58 9.44 -14.51 -29.15
CA ALA A 58 10.24 -15.56 -29.75
C ALA A 58 9.35 -16.68 -30.29
N ALA A 59 8.39 -17.16 -29.51
CA ALA A 59 7.45 -18.20 -29.93
C ALA A 59 6.59 -17.78 -31.14
N ARG A 60 6.19 -16.52 -31.24
CA ARG A 60 5.43 -16.00 -32.41
C ARG A 60 6.26 -15.95 -33.72
N ARG A 61 7.59 -15.84 -33.62
CA ARG A 61 8.50 -15.82 -34.77
C ARG A 61 8.86 -17.23 -35.28
N ASP A 62 8.64 -18.22 -34.42
CA ASP A 62 8.87 -19.62 -34.78
C ASP A 62 7.58 -20.19 -35.38
N PRO A 63 7.60 -20.69 -36.65
CA PRO A 63 6.43 -21.30 -37.24
C PRO A 63 6.00 -22.60 -36.53
N ASN A 64 6.87 -23.22 -35.75
CA ASN A 64 6.57 -24.40 -34.94
C ASN A 64 7.23 -24.28 -33.56
N PRO A 65 6.70 -23.40 -32.68
CA PRO A 65 7.31 -23.08 -31.39
C PRO A 65 7.43 -24.34 -30.55
N ASN A 66 8.62 -24.57 -29.99
CA ASN A 66 8.86 -25.74 -29.17
C ASN A 66 8.16 -25.66 -27.82
N ALA A 67 7.87 -26.81 -27.22
CA ALA A 67 7.17 -26.93 -25.96
C ALA A 67 7.85 -26.10 -24.82
N PHE A 68 9.18 -26.03 -24.82
CA PHE A 68 9.97 -25.31 -23.84
C PHE A 68 9.65 -23.80 -23.82
N LEU A 69 9.65 -23.13 -24.99
CA LEU A 69 9.33 -21.71 -25.08
C LEU A 69 7.91 -21.40 -24.63
N ILE A 70 6.96 -22.29 -24.96
CA ILE A 70 5.56 -22.14 -24.55
C ILE A 70 5.41 -22.27 -23.03
N VAL A 71 6.05 -23.29 -22.43
CA VAL A 71 5.98 -23.52 -20.97
C VAL A 71 6.67 -22.40 -20.19
N GLU A 72 7.86 -21.97 -20.63
CA GLU A 72 8.56 -20.86 -19.99
C GLU A 72 7.78 -19.54 -20.14
N GLY A 73 7.18 -19.31 -21.31
CA GLY A 73 6.26 -18.19 -21.51
C GLY A 73 5.05 -18.25 -20.55
N ALA A 74 4.42 -19.41 -20.44
CA ALA A 74 3.28 -19.61 -19.54
C ALA A 74 3.66 -19.45 -18.05
N LYS A 75 4.86 -19.92 -17.64
CA LYS A 75 5.38 -19.66 -16.27
C LYS A 75 5.52 -18.16 -16.00
N ALA A 76 6.10 -17.42 -16.93
CA ALA A 76 6.26 -15.99 -16.80
C ALA A 76 4.90 -15.28 -16.74
N GLU A 77 3.92 -15.73 -17.54
CA GLU A 77 2.53 -15.24 -17.47
C GLU A 77 1.87 -15.52 -16.12
N VAL A 78 2.07 -16.70 -15.54
CA VAL A 78 1.59 -17.02 -14.18
C VAL A 78 2.23 -16.11 -13.14
N HIS A 79 3.53 -15.85 -13.23
CA HIS A 79 4.23 -14.91 -12.34
C HIS A 79 3.71 -13.47 -12.49
N ALA A 80 3.39 -13.08 -13.72
CA ALA A 80 2.75 -11.80 -14.02
C ALA A 80 1.24 -11.78 -13.70
N ARG A 81 0.68 -12.86 -13.10
CA ARG A 81 -0.75 -13.01 -12.77
C ARG A 81 -1.69 -12.94 -13.97
N ARG A 82 -1.19 -13.16 -15.17
CA ARG A 82 -1.98 -13.21 -16.41
C ARG A 82 -2.47 -14.65 -16.66
N TYR A 83 -3.22 -15.18 -15.70
CA TYR A 83 -3.60 -16.60 -15.63
C TYR A 83 -4.38 -17.10 -16.84
N GLU A 84 -5.31 -16.32 -17.37
CA GLU A 84 -6.09 -16.74 -18.54
C GLU A 84 -5.21 -16.87 -19.78
N HIS A 85 -4.24 -15.99 -19.96
CA HIS A 85 -3.29 -16.07 -21.06
C HIS A 85 -2.36 -17.28 -20.92
N ALA A 86 -1.83 -17.53 -19.72
CA ALA A 86 -1.05 -18.74 -19.42
C ALA A 86 -1.85 -20.01 -19.72
N ARG A 87 -3.13 -20.05 -19.34
CA ARG A 87 -4.01 -21.19 -19.63
C ARG A 87 -4.20 -21.40 -21.13
N GLN A 88 -4.43 -20.34 -21.91
CA GLN A 88 -4.61 -20.43 -23.36
C GLN A 88 -3.36 -20.95 -24.07
N LEU A 89 -2.16 -20.63 -23.58
CA LEU A 89 -0.91 -21.12 -24.13
C LEU A 89 -0.74 -22.63 -23.95
N LEU A 90 -1.21 -23.20 -22.85
CA LEU A 90 -0.97 -24.61 -22.48
C LEU A 90 -2.16 -25.53 -22.77
N ALA A 91 -3.40 -25.03 -22.73
CA ALA A 91 -4.57 -25.87 -22.93
C ALA A 91 -4.59 -26.50 -24.34
N GLY A 92 -4.82 -27.84 -24.39
CA GLY A 92 -4.89 -28.59 -25.64
C GLY A 92 -3.55 -28.92 -26.31
N GLN A 93 -2.43 -28.60 -25.70
CA GLN A 93 -1.13 -28.96 -26.24
C GLN A 93 -0.93 -30.48 -26.18
N PRO A 94 -0.54 -31.15 -27.27
CA PRO A 94 -0.45 -32.63 -27.35
C PRO A 94 0.64 -33.21 -26.46
N TRP A 95 1.70 -32.46 -26.19
CA TRP A 95 2.85 -32.84 -25.36
C TRP A 95 2.67 -32.54 -23.86
N LEU A 96 1.56 -31.90 -23.45
CA LEU A 96 1.33 -31.36 -22.08
C LEU A 96 1.52 -32.42 -20.99
N LEU A 97 1.05 -33.65 -21.23
CA LEU A 97 1.08 -34.72 -20.25
C LEU A 97 2.48 -35.27 -19.97
N ASP A 98 3.35 -35.24 -20.96
CA ASP A 98 4.66 -35.88 -20.90
C ASP A 98 5.82 -34.89 -20.72
N TYR A 99 5.50 -33.59 -20.60
CA TYR A 99 6.53 -32.56 -20.50
C TYR A 99 7.10 -32.47 -19.09
N LEU A 100 8.42 -32.68 -18.97
CA LEU A 100 9.26 -32.46 -17.79
C LEU A 100 8.59 -32.85 -16.44
N ASP A 101 8.35 -34.14 -16.27
CA ASP A 101 7.86 -34.68 -15.01
C ASP A 101 6.62 -33.95 -14.45
N GLY A 102 5.69 -33.57 -15.34
CA GLY A 102 4.44 -32.89 -15.00
C GLY A 102 4.57 -31.40 -14.73
N GLU A 103 5.66 -30.76 -15.14
CA GLU A 103 5.86 -29.31 -14.92
C GLU A 103 4.83 -28.48 -15.67
N ALA A 104 4.61 -28.75 -16.96
CA ALA A 104 3.61 -28.05 -17.76
C ALA A 104 2.19 -28.19 -17.18
N LEU A 105 1.84 -29.38 -16.69
CA LEU A 105 0.57 -29.61 -15.97
C LEU A 105 0.44 -28.77 -14.70
N ALA A 106 1.52 -28.62 -13.93
CA ALA A 106 1.50 -27.80 -12.72
C ALA A 106 1.30 -26.30 -13.05
N VAL A 107 1.89 -25.81 -14.13
CA VAL A 107 1.70 -24.44 -14.61
C VAL A 107 0.28 -24.22 -15.10
N LEU A 108 -0.26 -25.16 -15.91
CA LEU A 108 -1.66 -25.11 -16.35
C LEU A 108 -2.63 -25.12 -15.16
N ALA A 109 -2.43 -26.03 -14.20
CA ALA A 109 -3.27 -26.10 -13.00
C ALA A 109 -3.23 -24.81 -12.18
N GLN A 110 -2.08 -24.16 -12.10
CA GLN A 110 -1.98 -22.87 -11.42
C GLN A 110 -2.72 -21.75 -12.17
N ALA A 111 -2.66 -21.75 -13.49
CA ALA A 111 -3.41 -20.82 -14.31
C ALA A 111 -4.93 -21.05 -14.20
N GLU A 112 -5.37 -22.30 -14.20
CA GLU A 112 -6.77 -22.69 -14.00
C GLU A 112 -7.27 -22.30 -12.61
N TYR A 113 -6.47 -22.52 -11.56
CA TYR A 113 -6.79 -22.06 -10.21
C TYR A 113 -6.97 -20.54 -10.15
N GLY A 114 -6.06 -19.80 -10.78
CA GLY A 114 -6.09 -18.34 -10.86
C GLY A 114 -7.30 -17.79 -11.65
N THR A 115 -7.87 -18.59 -12.56
CA THR A 115 -9.09 -18.24 -13.33
C THR A 115 -10.39 -18.79 -12.72
N GLY A 116 -10.31 -19.45 -11.55
CA GLY A 116 -11.48 -20.02 -10.86
C GLY A 116 -11.96 -21.38 -11.41
N ARG A 117 -11.20 -22.03 -12.30
CA ARG A 117 -11.48 -23.37 -12.85
C ARG A 117 -10.98 -24.44 -11.87
N TYR A 118 -11.52 -24.45 -10.66
CA TYR A 118 -11.00 -25.27 -9.57
C TYR A 118 -11.05 -26.79 -9.80
N PRO A 119 -12.11 -27.38 -10.39
CA PRO A 119 -12.12 -28.81 -10.68
C PRO A 119 -11.02 -29.24 -11.65
N ASP A 120 -10.78 -28.46 -12.71
CA ASP A 120 -9.74 -28.73 -13.70
C ASP A 120 -8.37 -28.59 -13.04
N ALA A 121 -8.14 -27.50 -12.30
CA ALA A 121 -6.92 -27.27 -11.55
C ALA A 121 -6.60 -28.42 -10.57
N ALA A 122 -7.59 -28.91 -9.83
CA ALA A 122 -7.42 -30.02 -8.90
C ALA A 122 -6.97 -31.30 -9.63
N THR A 123 -7.59 -31.61 -10.75
CA THR A 123 -7.25 -32.75 -11.60
C THR A 123 -5.81 -32.63 -12.13
N HIS A 124 -5.44 -31.49 -12.71
CA HIS A 124 -4.12 -31.28 -13.28
C HIS A 124 -3.02 -31.22 -12.21
N PHE A 125 -3.27 -30.65 -11.01
CA PHE A 125 -2.33 -30.75 -9.89
C PHE A 125 -2.11 -32.19 -9.44
N GLN A 126 -3.15 -33.03 -9.37
CA GLN A 126 -3.02 -34.45 -9.07
C GLN A 126 -2.18 -35.18 -10.13
N MET A 127 -2.45 -34.94 -11.40
CA MET A 127 -1.70 -35.53 -12.51
C MET A 127 -0.23 -35.09 -12.50
N ALA A 128 0.04 -33.83 -12.23
CA ALA A 128 1.39 -33.28 -12.05
C ALA A 128 2.10 -33.95 -10.87
N ARG A 129 1.40 -34.08 -9.73
CA ARG A 129 1.94 -34.76 -8.53
C ARG A 129 2.36 -36.20 -8.78
N ALA A 130 1.59 -36.94 -9.56
CA ALA A 130 1.90 -38.34 -9.89
C ALA A 130 3.17 -38.51 -10.72
N ARG A 131 3.59 -37.44 -11.44
CA ARG A 131 4.77 -37.42 -12.30
C ARG A 131 5.97 -36.73 -11.67
N ALA A 132 5.73 -35.90 -10.67
CA ALA A 132 6.74 -35.02 -10.10
C ALA A 132 7.82 -35.75 -9.31
N PRO A 133 9.06 -35.25 -9.32
CA PRO A 133 10.10 -35.70 -8.41
C PRO A 133 9.67 -35.57 -6.94
N SER A 134 10.17 -36.46 -6.09
CA SER A 134 9.77 -36.55 -4.66
C SER A 134 9.89 -35.22 -3.89
N ALA A 135 10.74 -34.30 -4.35
CA ALA A 135 10.91 -32.99 -3.76
C ALA A 135 9.68 -32.08 -3.95
N ARG A 136 8.99 -32.17 -5.07
CA ARG A 136 7.82 -31.33 -5.44
C ARG A 136 6.49 -31.92 -5.00
N VAL A 137 6.43 -33.25 -4.74
CA VAL A 137 5.20 -33.97 -4.39
C VAL A 137 4.42 -33.33 -3.24
N PRO A 138 5.02 -32.94 -2.10
CA PRO A 138 4.26 -32.37 -0.97
C PRO A 138 3.63 -31.00 -1.32
N VAL A 139 4.34 -30.15 -2.02
CA VAL A 139 3.83 -28.82 -2.43
C VAL A 139 2.67 -28.98 -3.42
N LEU A 140 2.80 -29.87 -4.41
CA LEU A 140 1.72 -30.16 -5.36
C LEU A 140 0.52 -30.79 -4.67
N ALA A 141 0.72 -31.58 -3.60
CA ALA A 141 -0.38 -32.11 -2.79
C ALA A 141 -1.14 -31.00 -2.08
N VAL A 142 -0.47 -29.96 -1.52
CA VAL A 142 -1.13 -28.80 -0.91
C VAL A 142 -1.91 -28.02 -1.98
N ARG A 143 -1.32 -27.75 -3.13
CA ARG A 143 -2.00 -27.03 -4.23
C ARG A 143 -3.21 -27.79 -4.76
N ALA A 144 -3.12 -29.11 -4.90
CA ALA A 144 -4.27 -29.96 -5.24
C ALA A 144 -5.35 -29.88 -4.15
N ALA A 145 -4.96 -29.93 -2.87
CA ALA A 145 -5.89 -29.83 -1.75
C ALA A 145 -6.64 -28.49 -1.74
N LEU A 146 -5.95 -27.37 -1.99
CA LEU A 146 -6.56 -26.05 -2.12
C LEU A 146 -7.55 -25.99 -3.29
N ALA A 147 -7.21 -26.60 -4.42
CA ALA A 147 -8.08 -26.64 -5.59
C ALA A 147 -9.31 -27.53 -5.33
N PHE A 148 -9.16 -28.68 -4.66
CA PHE A 148 -10.29 -29.52 -4.24
C PHE A 148 -11.20 -28.81 -3.22
N ASP A 149 -10.64 -28.09 -2.25
CA ASP A 149 -11.41 -27.29 -1.29
C ASP A 149 -12.23 -26.22 -1.99
N ALA A 150 -11.60 -25.47 -2.90
CA ALA A 150 -12.26 -24.44 -3.72
C ALA A 150 -13.34 -25.02 -4.66
N ALA A 151 -13.16 -26.27 -5.12
CA ALA A 151 -14.14 -27.01 -5.93
C ALA A 151 -15.28 -27.65 -5.07
N GLY A 152 -15.25 -27.50 -3.73
CA GLY A 152 -16.22 -28.12 -2.83
C GLY A 152 -16.03 -29.63 -2.62
N GLN A 153 -14.90 -30.22 -3.02
CA GLN A 153 -14.58 -31.64 -2.92
C GLN A 153 -13.84 -31.94 -1.61
N ALA A 154 -14.53 -31.82 -0.49
CA ALA A 154 -13.95 -31.85 0.85
C ALA A 154 -13.14 -33.12 1.15
N ASP A 155 -13.64 -34.31 0.78
CA ASP A 155 -12.96 -35.55 1.08
C ASP A 155 -11.64 -35.71 0.30
N SER A 156 -11.62 -35.29 -0.97
CA SER A 156 -10.41 -35.23 -1.80
C SER A 156 -9.41 -34.23 -1.25
N ALA A 157 -9.88 -33.06 -0.78
CA ALA A 157 -9.05 -32.03 -0.15
C ALA A 157 -8.42 -32.56 1.15
N ALA A 158 -9.21 -33.21 2.01
CA ALA A 158 -8.71 -33.81 3.27
C ALA A 158 -7.62 -34.84 3.01
N ALA A 159 -7.84 -35.76 2.06
CA ALA A 159 -6.85 -36.75 1.65
C ALA A 159 -5.56 -36.14 1.09
N ALA A 160 -5.69 -35.08 0.28
CA ALA A 160 -4.53 -34.40 -0.31
C ALA A 160 -3.73 -33.62 0.76
N PHE A 161 -4.38 -32.97 1.74
CA PHE A 161 -3.69 -32.36 2.88
C PHE A 161 -3.00 -33.41 3.76
N ALA A 162 -3.65 -34.55 4.02
CA ALA A 162 -3.04 -35.67 4.77
C ALA A 162 -1.80 -36.19 4.07
N ALA A 163 -1.84 -36.36 2.73
CA ALA A 163 -0.70 -36.77 1.92
C ALA A 163 0.45 -35.74 1.95
N ALA A 164 0.13 -34.45 1.95
CA ALA A 164 1.13 -33.39 2.09
C ALA A 164 1.87 -33.42 3.42
N ARG A 165 1.17 -33.78 4.49
CA ARG A 165 1.67 -33.86 5.88
C ARG A 165 2.43 -35.16 6.18
N ALA A 166 2.29 -36.20 5.36
CA ALA A 166 2.92 -37.51 5.61
C ALA A 166 4.46 -37.49 5.61
N GLY A 167 5.09 -36.41 5.13
CA GLY A 167 6.53 -36.24 5.09
C GLY A 167 7.02 -35.06 5.92
N SER A 168 8.32 -35.04 6.25
CA SER A 168 8.94 -33.97 7.05
C SER A 168 9.22 -32.67 6.27
N LYS A 169 9.06 -32.67 4.93
CA LYS A 169 9.44 -31.54 4.07
C LYS A 169 8.64 -30.24 4.33
N LEU A 170 7.40 -30.37 4.79
CA LEU A 170 6.53 -29.25 5.11
C LEU A 170 6.29 -29.08 6.62
N ALA A 171 7.15 -29.67 7.47
CA ALA A 171 7.01 -29.63 8.92
C ALA A 171 6.93 -28.20 9.49
N SER A 172 7.66 -27.24 8.87
CA SER A 172 7.63 -25.83 9.30
C SER A 172 6.26 -25.17 9.17
N ILE A 173 5.40 -25.67 8.29
CA ILE A 173 4.03 -25.17 8.05
C ILE A 173 2.94 -26.18 8.46
N ASP A 174 3.31 -27.30 9.10
CA ASP A 174 2.33 -28.32 9.55
C ASP A 174 1.17 -27.74 10.38
N PRO A 175 1.36 -26.77 11.30
CA PRO A 175 0.24 -26.16 12.02
C PRO A 175 -0.84 -25.59 11.09
N TRP A 176 -0.43 -24.96 10.01
CA TRP A 176 -1.34 -24.42 9.00
C TRP A 176 -2.01 -25.49 8.15
N LEU A 177 -1.26 -26.54 7.78
CA LEU A 177 -1.82 -27.70 7.08
C LEU A 177 -2.85 -28.44 7.92
N ARG A 178 -2.63 -28.55 9.23
CA ARG A 178 -3.60 -29.13 10.19
C ARG A 178 -4.89 -28.32 10.22
N VAL A 179 -4.80 -27.00 10.30
CA VAL A 179 -5.97 -26.09 10.24
C VAL A 179 -6.73 -26.28 8.92
N ARG A 180 -6.02 -26.26 7.79
CA ARG A 180 -6.64 -26.44 6.47
C ARG A 180 -7.28 -27.81 6.31
N GLN A 181 -6.63 -28.87 6.77
CA GLN A 181 -7.18 -30.23 6.77
C GLN A 181 -8.44 -30.32 7.64
N ALA A 182 -8.40 -29.75 8.85
CA ALA A 182 -9.57 -29.75 9.74
C ALA A 182 -10.79 -29.05 9.12
N ARG A 183 -10.59 -27.98 8.37
CA ARG A 183 -11.67 -27.25 7.66
C ARG A 183 -12.44 -28.11 6.67
N VAL A 184 -11.79 -29.11 6.10
CA VAL A 184 -12.36 -29.99 5.07
C VAL A 184 -12.62 -31.41 5.57
N THR A 185 -12.43 -31.69 6.87
CA THR A 185 -12.67 -32.98 7.49
C THR A 185 -14.10 -33.06 8.04
N ARG A 186 -14.88 -34.05 7.59
CA ARG A 186 -16.27 -34.29 8.02
C ARG A 186 -16.36 -34.87 9.43
N ASP A 187 -15.41 -35.73 9.81
CA ASP A 187 -15.32 -36.25 11.16
C ASP A 187 -14.87 -35.16 12.13
N THR A 188 -15.82 -34.70 12.95
CA THR A 188 -15.57 -33.59 13.89
C THR A 188 -14.60 -33.95 15.01
N ALA A 189 -14.49 -35.26 15.39
CA ALA A 189 -13.52 -35.72 16.36
C ALA A 189 -12.10 -35.72 15.77
N ALA A 190 -11.93 -36.23 14.55
CA ALA A 190 -10.68 -36.18 13.82
C ALA A 190 -10.26 -34.70 13.55
N ALA A 191 -11.20 -33.84 13.16
CA ALA A 191 -10.94 -32.42 13.02
C ALA A 191 -10.49 -31.76 14.33
N ALA A 192 -11.11 -32.12 15.46
CA ALA A 192 -10.73 -31.60 16.77
C ALA A 192 -9.29 -31.99 17.14
N GLN A 193 -8.89 -33.24 16.87
CA GLN A 193 -7.49 -33.70 17.08
C GLN A 193 -6.48 -32.93 16.27
N LEU A 194 -6.80 -32.58 15.00
CA LEU A 194 -5.94 -31.75 14.15
C LEU A 194 -5.76 -30.36 14.74
N LEU A 195 -6.69 -29.85 15.50
CA LEU A 195 -6.72 -28.47 16.03
C LEU A 195 -6.17 -28.36 17.47
N THR A 196 -5.59 -29.41 18.03
CA THR A 196 -4.95 -29.37 19.36
C THR A 196 -3.56 -28.75 19.29
N ASP A 197 -3.17 -28.06 20.35
CA ASP A 197 -1.79 -27.54 20.57
C ASP A 197 -1.18 -26.81 19.39
N LEU A 198 -1.98 -25.96 18.74
CA LEU A 198 -1.50 -25.14 17.63
C LEU A 198 -0.85 -23.86 18.16
N PRO A 199 0.33 -23.50 17.62
CA PRO A 199 0.96 -22.23 17.97
C PRO A 199 0.21 -21.04 17.33
N PRO A 200 0.30 -19.82 17.91
CA PRO A 200 -0.08 -18.62 17.19
C PRO A 200 0.82 -18.45 15.94
N PRO A 201 0.30 -17.97 14.79
CA PRO A 201 -1.08 -17.49 14.56
C PRO A 201 -2.09 -18.55 14.14
N ALA A 202 -1.68 -19.79 13.85
CA ALA A 202 -2.58 -20.86 13.40
C ALA A 202 -3.72 -21.14 14.41
N ALA A 203 -3.44 -21.05 15.72
CA ALA A 203 -4.46 -21.22 16.77
C ALA A 203 -5.65 -20.24 16.65
N ARG A 204 -5.46 -19.08 16.05
CA ARG A 204 -6.55 -18.09 15.85
C ARG A 204 -7.60 -18.57 14.84
N GLU A 205 -7.24 -19.50 13.98
CA GLU A 205 -8.11 -20.04 12.94
C GLU A 205 -8.94 -21.26 13.42
N VAL A 206 -8.64 -21.76 14.63
CA VAL A 206 -9.32 -22.95 15.22
C VAL A 206 -10.84 -22.79 15.27
N PRO A 207 -11.42 -21.65 15.71
CA PRO A 207 -12.88 -21.51 15.78
C PRO A 207 -13.55 -21.65 14.40
N VAL A 208 -12.97 -21.03 13.37
CA VAL A 208 -13.49 -21.09 11.99
C VAL A 208 -13.32 -22.50 11.42
N ALA A 209 -12.17 -23.15 11.65
CA ALA A 209 -11.91 -24.50 11.18
C ALA A 209 -12.89 -25.52 11.80
N ARG A 210 -13.16 -25.39 13.09
CA ARG A 210 -14.16 -26.24 13.81
C ARG A 210 -15.57 -26.02 13.27
N ALA A 211 -15.95 -24.76 13.03
CA ALA A 211 -17.25 -24.43 12.47
C ALA A 211 -17.46 -25.03 11.08
N ARG A 212 -16.43 -25.02 10.23
CA ARG A 212 -16.48 -25.64 8.90
C ARG A 212 -16.60 -27.16 8.96
N SER A 213 -15.87 -27.82 9.86
CA SER A 213 -16.01 -29.27 10.07
C SER A 213 -17.43 -29.65 10.51
N LEU A 214 -18.02 -28.90 11.44
CA LEU A 214 -19.42 -29.10 11.86
C LEU A 214 -20.39 -28.95 10.66
N LEU A 215 -20.17 -27.96 9.82
CA LEU A 215 -20.98 -27.75 8.61
C LEU A 215 -20.87 -28.95 7.67
N LEU A 216 -19.67 -29.45 7.41
CA LEU A 216 -19.46 -30.65 6.57
C LEU A 216 -20.04 -31.91 7.16
N ALA A 217 -20.10 -32.03 8.48
CA ALA A 217 -20.75 -33.13 9.19
C ALA A 217 -22.30 -33.06 9.14
N GLY A 218 -22.86 -32.00 8.55
CA GLY A 218 -24.31 -31.78 8.47
C GLY A 218 -24.93 -31.06 9.68
N ASP A 219 -24.16 -30.79 10.74
CA ASP A 219 -24.63 -30.06 11.92
C ASP A 219 -24.60 -28.52 11.67
N THR A 220 -25.49 -28.10 10.77
CA THR A 220 -25.59 -26.70 10.36
C THR A 220 -25.93 -25.78 11.53
N THR A 221 -26.69 -26.26 12.53
CA THR A 221 -27.08 -25.43 13.68
C THR A 221 -25.87 -25.07 14.53
N ARG A 222 -25.09 -26.09 14.94
CA ARG A 222 -23.87 -25.86 15.73
C ARG A 222 -22.79 -25.15 14.91
N ALA A 223 -22.74 -25.37 13.61
CA ALA A 223 -21.83 -24.65 12.73
C ALA A 223 -22.12 -23.15 12.71
N ILE A 224 -23.39 -22.72 12.57
CA ILE A 224 -23.79 -21.31 12.63
C ILE A 224 -23.39 -20.69 13.97
N ASP A 225 -23.65 -21.38 15.10
CA ASP A 225 -23.28 -20.89 16.42
C ASP A 225 -21.75 -20.73 16.55
N ALA A 226 -21.01 -21.72 16.07
CA ALA A 226 -19.55 -21.69 16.10
C ALA A 226 -18.95 -20.59 15.20
N PHE A 227 -19.49 -20.38 14.02
CA PHE A 227 -19.10 -19.27 13.15
C PHE A 227 -19.43 -17.91 13.76
N ALA A 228 -20.60 -17.75 14.35
CA ALA A 228 -20.99 -16.51 15.03
C ALA A 228 -20.06 -16.20 16.23
N ALA A 229 -19.72 -17.23 17.01
CA ALA A 229 -18.78 -17.12 18.13
C ALA A 229 -17.33 -16.85 17.69
N ALA A 230 -16.93 -17.30 16.50
CA ALA A 230 -15.61 -17.02 15.93
C ALA A 230 -15.37 -15.52 15.63
N GLY A 231 -16.43 -14.71 15.58
CA GLY A 231 -16.34 -13.28 15.40
C GLY A 231 -15.77 -12.87 14.05
N LYS A 232 -14.60 -12.25 14.05
CA LYS A 232 -13.91 -11.87 12.80
C LYS A 232 -13.50 -13.13 12.02
N GLY A 233 -13.92 -13.20 10.75
CA GLY A 233 -13.68 -14.35 9.86
C GLY A 233 -14.78 -15.42 9.88
N GLY A 234 -15.78 -15.34 10.80
CA GLY A 234 -16.91 -16.28 10.84
C GLY A 234 -18.28 -15.63 10.71
N ALA A 235 -18.41 -14.36 11.09
CA ALA A 235 -19.71 -13.66 11.15
C ALA A 235 -20.45 -13.63 9.81
N LEU A 236 -19.74 -13.48 8.69
CA LEU A 236 -20.32 -13.50 7.35
C LEU A 236 -20.81 -14.92 6.97
N ASP A 237 -20.02 -15.95 7.27
CA ASP A 237 -20.41 -17.35 7.00
C ASP A 237 -21.62 -17.74 7.84
N ALA A 238 -21.65 -17.37 9.14
CA ALA A 238 -22.82 -17.54 9.98
C ALA A 238 -24.08 -16.89 9.38
N THR A 239 -23.94 -15.65 8.87
CA THR A 239 -25.04 -14.92 8.23
C THR A 239 -25.54 -15.66 6.98
N ARG A 240 -24.63 -16.06 6.07
CA ARG A 240 -24.98 -16.76 4.83
C ARG A 240 -25.71 -18.09 5.10
N LEU A 241 -25.20 -18.87 6.03
CA LEU A 241 -25.81 -20.14 6.42
C LEU A 241 -27.20 -19.96 7.04
N THR A 242 -27.35 -18.91 7.85
CA THR A 242 -28.64 -18.59 8.48
C THR A 242 -29.67 -18.14 7.42
N VAL A 243 -29.22 -17.35 6.39
CA VAL A 243 -30.07 -17.04 5.22
C VAL A 243 -30.50 -18.29 4.48
N ALA A 244 -29.56 -19.20 4.20
CA ALA A 244 -29.84 -20.45 3.49
C ALA A 244 -30.84 -21.34 4.23
N ARG A 245 -30.93 -21.25 5.56
CA ARG A 245 -31.93 -21.96 6.39
C ARG A 245 -33.29 -21.26 6.48
N GLY A 246 -33.43 -20.07 5.90
CA GLY A 246 -34.66 -19.30 5.93
C GLY A 246 -34.89 -18.50 7.24
N ASP A 247 -33.96 -18.52 8.20
CA ASP A 247 -34.06 -17.73 9.43
C ASP A 247 -33.59 -16.28 9.18
N SER A 248 -34.45 -15.53 8.52
CA SER A 248 -34.17 -14.14 8.15
C SER A 248 -33.98 -13.22 9.38
N THR A 249 -34.58 -13.54 10.52
CA THR A 249 -34.48 -12.72 11.74
C THR A 249 -33.09 -12.84 12.34
N ARG A 250 -32.61 -14.04 12.54
CA ARG A 250 -31.26 -14.27 13.06
C ARG A 250 -30.20 -13.81 12.08
N ALA A 251 -30.37 -14.09 10.77
CA ALA A 251 -29.44 -13.66 9.72
C ALA A 251 -29.27 -12.14 9.71
N ARG A 252 -30.37 -11.40 9.86
CA ARG A 252 -30.39 -9.94 9.97
C ARG A 252 -29.59 -9.47 11.18
N THR A 253 -29.82 -10.06 12.36
CA THR A 253 -29.11 -9.70 13.58
C THR A 253 -27.59 -9.89 13.42
N LEU A 254 -27.15 -11.00 12.84
CA LEU A 254 -25.74 -11.29 12.59
C LEU A 254 -25.13 -10.30 11.58
N LEU A 255 -25.83 -10.05 10.46
CA LEU A 255 -25.35 -9.13 9.42
C LEU A 255 -25.15 -7.71 9.94
N TYR A 256 -26.19 -7.16 10.59
CA TYR A 256 -26.12 -5.76 11.03
C TYR A 256 -25.21 -5.57 12.24
N ALA A 257 -25.02 -6.60 13.07
CA ALA A 257 -23.96 -6.59 14.08
C ALA A 257 -22.56 -6.57 13.46
N LEU A 258 -22.32 -7.31 12.36
CA LEU A 258 -21.06 -7.27 11.61
C LEU A 258 -20.83 -5.88 11.00
N LEU A 259 -21.81 -5.33 10.27
CA LEU A 259 -21.71 -4.00 9.61
C LEU A 259 -21.50 -2.87 10.63
N ALA A 260 -22.12 -2.95 11.82
CA ALA A 260 -21.98 -1.93 12.86
C ALA A 260 -20.62 -2.00 13.56
N ARG A 261 -20.12 -3.22 13.82
CA ARG A 261 -18.88 -3.44 14.56
C ARG A 261 -17.61 -3.12 13.76
N ASP A 262 -17.56 -3.57 12.50
CA ASP A 262 -16.37 -3.44 11.65
C ASP A 262 -16.76 -3.10 10.19
N PRO A 263 -17.28 -1.88 9.95
CA PRO A 263 -17.76 -1.46 8.63
C PRO A 263 -16.67 -1.41 7.55
N LEU A 264 -15.38 -1.52 7.95
CA LEU A 264 -14.24 -1.46 7.04
C LEU A 264 -13.73 -2.84 6.62
N SER A 265 -14.17 -3.91 7.28
CA SER A 265 -13.70 -5.26 7.00
C SER A 265 -14.14 -5.76 5.62
N ASP A 266 -13.38 -6.72 5.08
CA ASP A 266 -13.77 -7.41 3.85
C ASP A 266 -15.06 -8.20 4.03
N ASP A 267 -15.29 -8.74 5.23
CA ASP A 267 -16.54 -9.40 5.58
C ASP A 267 -17.74 -8.44 5.53
N ALA A 268 -17.59 -7.22 6.06
CA ALA A 268 -18.64 -6.20 5.97
C ALA A 268 -18.91 -5.82 4.51
N ALA A 269 -17.86 -5.77 3.71
CA ALA A 269 -17.96 -5.54 2.29
C ALA A 269 -18.78 -6.58 1.54
N ALA A 270 -18.45 -7.82 1.78
CA ALA A 270 -19.21 -8.93 1.21
C ALA A 270 -20.64 -9.00 1.79
N GLY A 271 -20.82 -8.57 3.05
CA GLY A 271 -22.10 -8.45 3.71
C GLY A 271 -23.04 -7.38 3.13
N VAL A 272 -22.48 -6.32 2.53
CA VAL A 272 -23.29 -5.27 1.88
C VAL A 272 -24.22 -5.84 0.80
N SER A 273 -23.78 -6.82 0.02
CA SER A 273 -24.62 -7.48 -0.99
C SER A 273 -25.85 -8.18 -0.38
N LEU A 274 -25.69 -8.78 0.80
CA LEU A 274 -26.79 -9.38 1.55
C LEU A 274 -27.77 -8.32 2.08
N ALA A 275 -27.25 -7.17 2.52
CA ALA A 275 -28.03 -6.05 3.02
C ALA A 275 -28.79 -5.32 1.90
N LEU A 276 -28.26 -5.32 0.68
CA LEU A 276 -28.93 -4.75 -0.51
C LEU A 276 -29.86 -5.74 -1.22
N GLY A 277 -29.79 -7.03 -0.88
CA GLY A 277 -30.56 -8.10 -1.48
C GLY A 277 -31.52 -8.77 -0.48
N PRO A 278 -31.21 -10.00 0.01
CA PRO A 278 -32.16 -10.81 0.79
C PRO A 278 -32.47 -10.29 2.20
N LEU A 279 -31.62 -9.42 2.76
CA LEU A 279 -31.76 -8.89 4.12
C LEU A 279 -31.80 -7.35 4.17
N PRO A 280 -32.72 -6.69 3.45
CA PRO A 280 -32.76 -5.23 3.42
C PRO A 280 -32.97 -4.64 4.82
N PRO A 281 -32.40 -3.45 5.13
CA PRO A 281 -32.55 -2.84 6.45
C PRO A 281 -34.01 -2.48 6.72
N ARG A 282 -34.46 -2.68 7.97
CA ARG A 282 -35.82 -2.40 8.43
C ARG A 282 -35.83 -1.37 9.57
N ALA A 283 -34.84 -1.42 10.45
CA ALA A 283 -34.68 -0.49 11.57
C ALA A 283 -33.74 0.65 11.22
N ALA A 284 -33.91 1.79 11.86
CA ALA A 284 -33.04 2.95 11.70
C ALA A 284 -31.56 2.60 11.94
N ALA A 285 -31.26 1.85 13.01
CA ALA A 285 -29.88 1.43 13.32
C ALA A 285 -29.27 0.56 12.21
N GLU A 286 -30.05 -0.29 11.54
CA GLU A 286 -29.60 -1.12 10.42
C GLU A 286 -29.27 -0.27 9.20
N HIS A 287 -30.09 0.73 8.89
CA HIS A 287 -29.81 1.71 7.85
C HIS A 287 -28.50 2.48 8.12
N VAL A 288 -28.27 2.91 9.36
CA VAL A 288 -27.05 3.61 9.76
C VAL A 288 -25.83 2.69 9.62
N ALA A 289 -25.93 1.43 10.05
CA ALA A 289 -24.83 0.45 9.94
C ALA A 289 -24.45 0.21 8.47
N LEU A 290 -25.46 0.01 7.60
CA LEU A 290 -25.24 -0.17 6.16
C LEU A 290 -24.66 1.11 5.53
N ALA A 291 -25.14 2.27 5.89
CA ALA A 291 -24.62 3.55 5.41
C ALA A 291 -23.12 3.74 5.76
N ARG A 292 -22.72 3.35 6.96
CA ARG A 292 -21.29 3.40 7.36
C ARG A 292 -20.43 2.47 6.52
N ALA A 293 -20.88 1.26 6.25
CA ALA A 293 -20.18 0.30 5.40
C ALA A 293 -20.07 0.78 3.94
N LEU A 294 -21.14 1.37 3.40
CA LEU A 294 -21.19 1.95 2.05
C LEU A 294 -20.28 3.18 1.92
N ASN A 295 -20.30 4.10 2.90
CA ASN A 295 -19.54 5.35 2.84
C ASN A 295 -18.03 5.11 2.71
N ARG A 296 -17.51 4.03 3.26
CA ARG A 296 -16.10 3.64 3.18
C ARG A 296 -15.67 3.09 1.83
N ARG A 297 -16.63 2.86 0.91
CA ARG A 297 -16.43 2.20 -0.39
C ARG A 297 -16.76 3.08 -1.60
N THR A 298 -16.73 4.39 -1.45
CA THR A 298 -17.01 5.36 -2.52
C THR A 298 -18.46 5.39 -3.03
N THR A 299 -19.39 4.68 -2.40
CA THR A 299 -20.83 4.70 -2.75
C THR A 299 -21.59 5.72 -1.89
N THR A 300 -21.11 6.96 -1.86
CA THR A 300 -21.67 8.07 -1.05
C THR A 300 -23.15 8.30 -1.30
N ARG A 301 -23.62 8.13 -2.55
CA ARG A 301 -25.04 8.27 -2.90
C ARG A 301 -25.90 7.25 -2.16
N ASP A 302 -25.50 5.99 -2.20
CA ASP A 302 -26.29 4.90 -1.60
C ASP A 302 -26.25 4.99 -0.07
N ALA A 303 -25.07 5.29 0.49
CA ALA A 303 -24.93 5.56 1.92
C ALA A 303 -25.89 6.68 2.38
N ARG A 304 -26.02 7.77 1.60
CA ARG A 304 -26.90 8.88 1.90
C ARG A 304 -28.39 8.47 1.91
N ILE A 305 -28.82 7.69 0.93
CA ILE A 305 -30.20 7.18 0.85
C ILE A 305 -30.55 6.40 2.14
N HIS A 306 -29.66 5.55 2.63
CA HIS A 306 -29.89 4.79 3.84
C HIS A 306 -29.93 5.68 5.10
N VAL A 307 -29.08 6.70 5.21
CA VAL A 307 -29.19 7.66 6.32
C VAL A 307 -30.52 8.44 6.25
N GLU A 308 -30.98 8.82 5.06
CA GLU A 308 -32.29 9.48 4.87
C GLU A 308 -33.45 8.57 5.31
N HIS A 309 -33.35 7.25 5.09
CA HIS A 309 -34.32 6.31 5.63
C HIS A 309 -34.29 6.25 7.15
N ALA A 310 -33.10 6.20 7.78
CA ALA A 310 -32.96 6.22 9.24
C ALA A 310 -33.61 7.45 9.87
N LEU A 311 -33.35 8.63 9.27
CA LEU A 311 -33.95 9.90 9.71
C LEU A 311 -35.48 9.90 9.59
N ARG A 312 -36.03 9.39 8.47
CA ARG A 312 -37.49 9.24 8.28
C ARG A 312 -38.12 8.27 9.27
N SER A 313 -37.36 7.26 9.72
CA SER A 313 -37.78 6.31 10.76
C SER A 313 -37.60 6.85 12.18
N GLY A 314 -37.29 8.15 12.35
CA GLY A 314 -37.22 8.82 13.64
C GLY A 314 -35.84 8.88 14.31
N ASP A 315 -34.77 8.33 13.69
CA ASP A 315 -33.43 8.45 14.26
C ASP A 315 -32.85 9.85 13.99
N SER A 316 -33.14 10.76 14.91
CA SER A 316 -32.59 12.13 14.90
C SER A 316 -31.35 12.29 15.81
N SER A 317 -30.66 11.19 16.12
CA SER A 317 -29.46 11.22 16.96
C SER A 317 -28.36 12.09 16.33
N ALA A 318 -27.60 12.77 17.18
CA ALA A 318 -26.53 13.63 16.71
C ALA A 318 -25.48 12.84 15.88
N THR A 319 -25.23 11.60 16.23
CA THR A 319 -24.31 10.71 15.47
C THR A 319 -24.80 10.43 14.05
N THR A 320 -26.10 10.20 13.88
CA THR A 320 -26.71 9.99 12.56
C THR A 320 -26.73 11.29 11.74
N LEU A 321 -27.07 12.42 12.38
CA LEU A 321 -27.00 13.74 11.75
C LEU A 321 -25.59 14.13 11.34
N LEU A 322 -24.55 13.83 12.14
CA LEU A 322 -23.16 14.07 11.78
C LEU A 322 -22.75 13.25 10.56
N LEU A 323 -23.11 11.97 10.52
CA LEU A 323 -22.88 11.10 9.34
C LEU A 323 -23.61 11.64 8.11
N TYR A 324 -24.87 12.05 8.25
CA TYR A 324 -25.62 12.62 7.15
C TYR A 324 -24.98 13.90 6.61
N GLY A 325 -24.55 14.80 7.50
CA GLY A 325 -23.80 15.99 7.13
C GLY A 325 -22.52 15.71 6.35
N GLU A 326 -21.75 14.68 6.74
CA GLU A 326 -20.57 14.23 6.02
C GLU A 326 -20.92 13.76 4.59
N LEU A 327 -21.96 12.94 4.45
CA LEU A 327 -22.43 12.42 3.17
C LEU A 327 -22.97 13.52 2.24
N LEU A 328 -23.66 14.52 2.81
CA LEU A 328 -24.12 15.69 2.08
C LEU A 328 -22.93 16.52 1.56
N VAL A 329 -21.89 16.71 2.39
CA VAL A 329 -20.65 17.40 1.99
C VAL A 329 -19.94 16.65 0.86
N ALA A 330 -19.81 15.34 0.98
CA ALA A 330 -19.22 14.48 -0.06
C ALA A 330 -20.03 14.46 -1.35
N SER A 331 -21.36 14.64 -1.27
CA SER A 331 -22.27 14.73 -2.42
C SER A 331 -22.41 16.14 -3.00
N GLY A 332 -21.69 17.14 -2.48
CA GLY A 332 -21.78 18.54 -2.92
C GLY A 332 -23.05 19.28 -2.44
N ARG A 333 -23.92 18.66 -1.63
CA ARG A 333 -25.18 19.25 -1.13
C ARG A 333 -24.91 20.14 0.10
N LEU A 334 -24.06 21.15 -0.10
CA LEU A 334 -23.45 21.93 1.00
C LEU A 334 -24.49 22.70 1.83
N GLY A 335 -25.53 23.29 1.18
CA GLY A 335 -26.56 24.02 1.90
C GLY A 335 -27.38 23.15 2.86
N GLU A 336 -27.62 21.89 2.49
CA GLU A 336 -28.30 20.94 3.35
C GLU A 336 -27.38 20.46 4.49
N ALA A 337 -26.10 20.27 4.22
CA ALA A 337 -25.11 19.94 5.26
C ALA A 337 -25.08 21.02 6.36
N VAL A 338 -25.16 22.30 6.01
CA VAL A 338 -25.22 23.41 6.98
C VAL A 338 -26.43 23.26 7.92
N ARG A 339 -27.62 22.96 7.37
CA ARG A 339 -28.84 22.75 8.19
C ARG A 339 -28.72 21.50 9.06
N THR A 340 -28.18 20.42 8.51
CA THR A 340 -28.00 19.14 9.21
C THR A 340 -27.04 19.29 10.39
N TYR A 341 -25.90 19.94 10.19
CA TYR A 341 -24.97 20.20 11.30
C TYR A 341 -25.55 21.15 12.34
N ALA A 342 -26.39 22.12 11.95
CA ALA A 342 -27.10 22.95 12.91
C ALA A 342 -28.09 22.14 13.78
N ALA A 343 -28.74 21.13 13.20
CA ALA A 343 -29.57 20.20 13.95
C ALA A 343 -28.75 19.31 14.90
N ALA A 344 -27.62 18.78 14.45
CA ALA A 344 -26.70 17.98 15.26
C ALA A 344 -26.15 18.78 16.46
N ALA A 345 -25.96 20.09 16.30
CA ALA A 345 -25.46 20.99 17.38
C ALA A 345 -26.44 21.21 18.53
N ARG A 346 -27.68 20.71 18.44
CA ARG A 346 -28.62 20.74 19.56
C ARG A 346 -28.20 19.82 20.70
N ASP A 347 -27.55 18.72 20.37
CA ASP A 347 -26.95 17.81 21.35
C ASP A 347 -25.68 18.42 21.92
N SER A 348 -25.63 18.52 23.28
CA SER A 348 -24.54 19.22 23.97
C SER A 348 -23.18 18.59 23.77
N ALA A 349 -23.10 17.25 23.69
CA ALA A 349 -21.85 16.51 23.53
C ALA A 349 -21.28 16.64 22.09
N SER A 350 -22.16 16.67 21.10
CA SER A 350 -21.79 16.79 19.68
C SER A 350 -21.67 18.23 19.20
N ARG A 351 -22.14 19.19 19.98
CA ARG A 351 -22.22 20.60 19.58
C ARG A 351 -20.92 21.21 19.09
N PRO A 352 -19.78 21.05 19.76
CA PRO A 352 -18.53 21.65 19.26
C PRO A 352 -18.17 21.12 17.88
N LEU A 353 -18.19 19.79 17.69
CA LEU A 353 -17.88 19.15 16.43
C LEU A 353 -18.85 19.58 15.31
N ALA A 354 -20.13 19.61 15.61
CA ALA A 354 -21.17 19.99 14.64
C ALA A 354 -21.03 21.47 14.21
N LEU A 355 -20.79 22.38 15.13
CA LEU A 355 -20.57 23.81 14.83
C LEU A 355 -19.29 24.01 14.02
N TYR A 356 -18.22 23.34 14.35
CA TYR A 356 -16.97 23.42 13.60
C TYR A 356 -17.14 22.90 12.16
N ARG A 357 -17.77 21.73 11.98
CA ARG A 357 -18.07 21.18 10.65
C ARG A 357 -19.00 22.09 9.85
N ARG A 358 -20.03 22.66 10.48
CA ARG A 358 -20.91 23.63 9.85
C ARG A 358 -20.13 24.84 9.36
N ALA A 359 -19.27 25.42 10.18
CA ALA A 359 -18.46 26.58 9.80
C ALA A 359 -17.53 26.30 8.63
N ARG A 360 -16.92 25.11 8.57
CA ARG A 360 -16.11 24.68 7.40
C ARG A 360 -16.93 24.56 6.13
N VAL A 361 -18.17 24.13 6.21
CA VAL A 361 -19.06 24.06 5.02
C VAL A 361 -19.45 25.49 4.57
N LEU A 362 -19.70 26.41 5.50
CA LEU A 362 -19.93 27.82 5.17
C LEU A 362 -18.75 28.45 4.42
N VAL A 363 -17.50 28.12 4.81
CA VAL A 363 -16.30 28.53 4.06
C VAL A 363 -16.34 28.00 2.60
N ARG A 364 -16.67 26.73 2.40
CA ARG A 364 -16.77 26.13 1.06
C ARG A 364 -17.89 26.77 0.21
N LEU A 365 -18.95 27.27 0.84
CA LEU A 365 -20.04 28.01 0.19
C LEU A 365 -19.68 29.47 -0.09
N SER A 366 -18.54 29.95 0.39
CA SER A 366 -18.19 31.37 0.41
C SER A 366 -19.27 32.22 1.12
N ASP A 367 -19.92 31.63 2.13
CA ASP A 367 -21.01 32.27 2.88
C ASP A 367 -20.47 33.41 3.75
N SER A 368 -21.17 34.52 3.76
CA SER A 368 -20.75 35.71 4.51
C SER A 368 -20.67 35.47 6.03
N THR A 369 -21.39 34.49 6.57
CA THR A 369 -21.41 34.16 8.02
C THR A 369 -20.26 33.21 8.42
N ALA A 370 -19.45 32.73 7.46
CA ALA A 370 -18.36 31.76 7.69
C ALA A 370 -17.34 32.32 8.72
N VAL A 371 -16.90 33.57 8.52
CA VAL A 371 -15.95 34.25 9.40
C VAL A 371 -16.49 34.37 10.84
N ALA A 372 -17.72 34.84 10.97
CA ALA A 372 -18.37 34.98 12.30
C ALA A 372 -18.57 33.61 12.98
N SER A 373 -18.91 32.57 12.21
CA SER A 373 -19.11 31.20 12.71
C SER A 373 -17.81 30.59 13.23
N LEU A 374 -16.70 30.72 12.50
CA LEU A 374 -15.38 30.22 12.92
C LEU A 374 -14.85 30.99 14.14
N ALA A 375 -14.93 32.30 14.11
CA ALA A 375 -14.50 33.16 15.22
C ALA A 375 -15.34 32.91 16.48
N GLY A 376 -16.67 32.75 16.34
CA GLY A 376 -17.57 32.37 17.42
C GLY A 376 -17.21 31.01 18.01
N PHE A 377 -16.91 30.03 17.17
CA PHE A 377 -16.47 28.71 17.62
C PHE A 377 -15.17 28.79 18.44
N ALA A 378 -14.12 29.44 17.91
CA ALA A 378 -12.83 29.54 18.59
C ALA A 378 -12.90 30.27 19.93
N ARG A 379 -13.87 31.21 20.10
CA ARG A 379 -14.13 31.90 21.39
C ARG A 379 -14.93 31.05 22.37
N ALA A 380 -15.95 30.34 21.85
CA ALA A 380 -16.83 29.53 22.69
C ALA A 380 -16.18 28.23 23.19
N TYR A 381 -15.27 27.67 22.41
CA TYR A 381 -14.62 26.38 22.68
C TYR A 381 -13.08 26.49 22.61
N PRO A 382 -12.45 27.33 23.44
CA PRO A 382 -11.00 27.59 23.32
C PRO A 382 -10.12 26.40 23.66
N THR A 383 -10.62 25.40 24.37
CA THR A 383 -9.91 24.18 24.74
C THR A 383 -10.18 23.01 23.78
N ASP A 384 -11.08 23.19 22.81
CA ASP A 384 -11.38 22.16 21.82
C ASP A 384 -10.22 22.05 20.85
N SER A 385 -9.87 20.82 20.48
CA SER A 385 -8.77 20.51 19.55
C SER A 385 -8.95 21.12 18.14
N ALA A 386 -10.16 21.51 17.77
CA ALA A 386 -10.48 22.20 16.53
C ALA A 386 -10.33 23.73 16.59
N ALA A 387 -10.20 24.34 17.79
CA ALA A 387 -10.09 25.77 17.93
C ALA A 387 -8.86 26.37 17.19
N PRO A 388 -7.65 25.81 17.30
CA PRO A 388 -6.51 26.24 16.48
C PRO A 388 -6.79 26.14 14.99
N GLY A 389 -7.50 25.08 14.55
CA GLY A 389 -7.93 24.88 13.17
C GLY A 389 -8.88 25.98 12.68
N ALA A 390 -9.81 26.42 13.52
CA ALA A 390 -10.74 27.49 13.17
C ALA A 390 -9.99 28.83 12.95
N LEU A 391 -9.04 29.17 13.82
CA LEU A 391 -8.22 30.38 13.67
C LEU A 391 -7.32 30.33 12.45
N TYR A 392 -6.74 29.15 12.16
CA TYR A 392 -5.95 28.95 10.96
C TYR A 392 -6.77 29.16 9.68
N ILE A 393 -7.98 28.58 9.61
CA ILE A 393 -8.89 28.74 8.47
C ILE A 393 -9.29 30.21 8.30
N LEU A 394 -9.51 30.94 9.38
CA LEU A 394 -9.77 32.40 9.30
C LEU A 394 -8.60 33.15 8.67
N GLY A 395 -7.37 32.87 9.11
CA GLY A 395 -6.16 33.46 8.52
C GLY A 395 -6.04 33.12 7.04
N ASP A 396 -6.19 31.85 6.68
CA ASP A 396 -6.09 31.34 5.29
C ASP A 396 -7.18 31.94 4.37
N LEU A 397 -8.40 32.10 4.89
CA LEU A 397 -9.51 32.71 4.16
C LEU A 397 -9.26 34.18 3.82
N HIS A 398 -8.73 34.96 4.75
CA HIS A 398 -8.36 36.35 4.50
C HIS A 398 -7.11 36.46 3.61
N GLU A 399 -6.11 35.59 3.81
CA GLU A 399 -4.94 35.49 2.94
C GLU A 399 -5.35 35.21 1.48
N SER A 400 -6.29 34.28 1.25
CA SER A 400 -6.78 33.93 -0.10
C SER A 400 -7.49 35.09 -0.81
N ARG A 401 -7.93 36.10 -0.06
CA ARG A 401 -8.54 37.36 -0.55
C ARG A 401 -7.56 38.52 -0.60
N ASP A 402 -6.28 38.27 -0.37
CA ASP A 402 -5.22 39.27 -0.21
C ASP A 402 -5.47 40.29 0.93
N ASP A 403 -6.38 39.95 1.87
CA ASP A 403 -6.65 40.76 3.06
C ASP A 403 -5.66 40.41 4.19
N TRP A 404 -4.41 40.80 3.97
CA TRP A 404 -3.33 40.52 4.91
C TRP A 404 -3.43 41.17 6.26
N PRO A 405 -4.04 42.35 6.44
CA PRO A 405 -4.29 42.89 7.78
C PRO A 405 -5.13 41.93 8.64
N GLN A 406 -6.21 41.40 8.12
CA GLN A 406 -7.05 40.44 8.85
C GLN A 406 -6.39 39.05 8.93
N ALA A 407 -5.74 38.58 7.88
CA ALA A 407 -4.98 37.34 7.94
C ALA A 407 -3.93 37.37 9.06
N GLY A 408 -3.18 38.48 9.15
CA GLY A 408 -2.17 38.71 10.20
C GLY A 408 -2.76 38.70 11.59
N ARG A 409 -3.96 39.31 11.77
CA ARG A 409 -4.68 39.30 13.06
C ARG A 409 -5.02 37.85 13.50
N TRP A 410 -5.62 37.07 12.62
CA TRP A 410 -6.03 35.70 12.96
C TRP A 410 -4.85 34.75 13.15
N TYR A 411 -3.83 34.87 12.33
CA TYR A 411 -2.58 34.10 12.52
C TYR A 411 -1.88 34.52 13.81
N GLY A 412 -1.87 35.82 14.14
CA GLY A 412 -1.32 36.33 15.42
C GLY A 412 -2.06 35.80 16.63
N GLU A 413 -3.41 35.76 16.58
CA GLU A 413 -4.22 35.17 17.63
C GLU A 413 -3.95 33.67 17.80
N LEU A 414 -3.83 32.93 16.68
CA LEU A 414 -3.46 31.50 16.70
C LEU A 414 -2.10 31.30 17.37
N ILE A 415 -1.10 32.06 16.97
CA ILE A 415 0.27 31.96 17.51
C ILE A 415 0.32 32.26 19.00
N SER A 416 -0.42 33.29 19.43
CA SER A 416 -0.45 33.73 20.85
C SER A 416 -1.16 32.71 21.74
N ARG A 417 -2.32 32.20 21.30
CA ARG A 417 -3.16 31.32 22.13
C ARG A 417 -2.73 29.84 22.09
N TYR A 418 -2.14 29.39 20.99
CA TYR A 418 -1.80 28.00 20.77
C TYR A 418 -0.36 27.85 20.21
N PRO A 419 0.67 28.37 20.90
CA PRO A 419 2.04 28.46 20.34
C PRO A 419 2.66 27.11 19.97
N ALA A 420 2.23 26.02 20.62
CA ALA A 420 2.71 24.67 20.38
C ALA A 420 1.91 23.92 19.28
N ASP A 421 0.79 24.46 18.79
CA ASP A 421 0.01 23.82 17.75
C ASP A 421 0.78 23.86 16.41
N PRO A 422 0.82 22.76 15.65
CA PRO A 422 1.50 22.74 14.33
C PRO A 422 0.99 23.81 13.35
N ARG A 423 -0.24 24.26 13.48
CA ARG A 423 -0.82 25.31 12.63
C ARG A 423 -0.29 26.70 13.01
N ALA A 424 0.08 26.93 14.28
CA ALA A 424 0.77 28.16 14.68
C ALA A 424 2.16 28.26 14.04
N SER A 425 2.85 27.14 13.92
CA SER A 425 4.11 27.03 13.16
C SER A 425 3.92 27.43 11.68
N LEU A 426 2.90 26.88 11.02
CA LEU A 426 2.54 27.26 9.66
C LEU A 426 2.20 28.75 9.54
N ALA A 427 1.45 29.28 10.49
CA ALA A 427 1.07 30.71 10.53
C ALA A 427 2.30 31.63 10.65
N ARG A 428 3.25 31.32 11.55
CA ARG A 428 4.54 32.05 11.67
C ARG A 428 5.28 32.05 10.33
N PHE A 429 5.36 30.87 9.71
CA PHE A 429 6.05 30.72 8.43
C PHE A 429 5.38 31.52 7.30
N ARG A 430 4.04 31.54 7.21
CA ARG A 430 3.30 32.33 6.22
C ARG A 430 3.46 33.83 6.43
N LEU A 431 3.39 34.31 7.67
CA LEU A 431 3.61 35.71 8.00
C LEU A 431 5.05 36.14 7.67
N ALA A 432 6.04 35.27 7.92
CA ALA A 432 7.42 35.52 7.57
C ALA A 432 7.60 35.64 6.05
N ALA A 433 7.06 34.70 5.27
CA ALA A 433 7.11 34.73 3.80
C ALA A 433 6.41 35.99 3.24
N ARG A 434 5.29 36.42 3.82
CA ARG A 434 4.63 37.67 3.44
C ARG A 434 5.49 38.90 3.75
N ALA A 435 6.06 38.96 4.94
CA ALA A 435 6.93 40.08 5.34
C ALA A 435 8.13 40.20 4.39
N GLU A 436 8.73 39.08 4.00
CA GLU A 436 9.81 39.03 3.03
C GLU A 436 9.38 39.58 1.66
N SER A 437 8.26 39.06 1.12
CA SER A 437 7.74 39.46 -0.19
C SER A 437 7.29 40.94 -0.26
N THR A 438 7.05 41.57 0.88
CA THR A 438 6.65 42.98 0.99
C THR A 438 7.77 43.91 1.45
N GLY A 439 9.03 43.47 1.34
CA GLY A 439 10.20 44.30 1.66
C GLY A 439 10.36 44.63 3.15
N ARG A 440 9.85 43.76 4.04
CA ARG A 440 10.00 43.85 5.50
C ARG A 440 10.89 42.72 6.05
N PRO A 441 12.15 42.65 5.64
CA PRO A 441 13.02 41.54 5.94
C PRO A 441 13.30 41.35 7.45
N ASP A 442 13.30 42.44 8.24
CA ASP A 442 13.51 42.32 9.68
C ASP A 442 12.32 41.66 10.39
N SER A 443 11.11 41.98 9.96
CA SER A 443 9.90 41.32 10.46
C SER A 443 9.88 39.84 10.07
N ALA A 444 10.30 39.51 8.86
CA ALA A 444 10.42 38.11 8.40
C ALA A 444 11.45 37.36 9.24
N ALA A 445 12.62 37.93 9.47
CA ALA A 445 13.68 37.33 10.28
C ALA A 445 13.21 37.08 11.74
N ALA A 446 12.49 38.04 12.34
CA ALA A 446 11.96 37.87 13.69
C ALA A 446 10.94 36.73 13.77
N LEU A 447 10.06 36.57 12.76
CA LEU A 447 9.08 35.47 12.72
C LEU A 447 9.73 34.11 12.48
N TYR A 448 10.75 34.00 11.59
CA TYR A 448 11.53 32.77 11.44
C TYR A 448 12.29 32.43 12.72
N GLN A 449 12.88 33.42 13.41
CA GLN A 449 13.55 33.20 14.68
C GLN A 449 12.55 32.70 15.75
N ALA A 450 11.37 33.30 15.84
CA ALA A 450 10.32 32.87 16.75
C ALA A 450 9.87 31.41 16.50
N GLU A 451 9.87 30.96 15.23
CA GLU A 451 9.60 29.56 14.90
C GLU A 451 10.71 28.62 15.38
N ILE A 452 11.95 29.04 15.26
CA ILE A 452 13.13 28.29 15.74
C ILE A 452 13.09 28.17 17.26
N ASP A 453 12.85 29.29 17.96
CA ASP A 453 12.81 29.35 19.42
C ASP A 453 11.65 28.54 20.01
N ALA A 454 10.50 28.51 19.30
CA ALA A 454 9.37 27.67 19.65
C ALA A 454 9.59 26.17 19.33
N THR A 455 10.71 25.78 18.75
CA THR A 455 11.02 24.42 18.30
C THR A 455 9.92 23.81 17.42
N GLY A 456 9.26 24.67 16.63
CA GLY A 456 8.13 24.30 15.79
C GLY A 456 8.49 23.33 14.65
N PRO A 457 7.48 22.65 14.07
CA PRO A 457 7.71 21.73 12.95
C PRO A 457 8.36 22.36 11.70
N GLN A 458 8.25 23.70 11.55
CA GLN A 458 8.87 24.41 10.42
C GLN A 458 10.25 25.03 10.77
N ARG A 459 10.85 24.68 11.92
CA ARG A 459 12.12 25.29 12.37
C ARG A 459 13.27 25.10 11.39
N THR A 460 13.37 23.95 10.73
CA THR A 460 14.41 23.68 9.72
C THR A 460 14.19 24.51 8.47
N ALA A 461 12.94 24.66 8.04
CA ALA A 461 12.55 25.59 6.97
C ALA A 461 12.91 27.04 7.34
N ALA A 462 12.53 27.46 8.54
CA ALA A 462 12.80 28.83 9.03
C ALA A 462 14.32 29.14 9.05
N ARG A 463 15.15 28.20 9.50
CA ARG A 463 16.61 28.33 9.44
C ARG A 463 17.13 28.44 8.01
N PHE A 464 16.63 27.60 7.10
CA PHE A 464 17.04 27.65 5.71
C PHE A 464 16.76 29.03 5.10
N TRP A 465 15.56 29.57 5.31
CA TRP A 465 15.15 30.86 4.80
C TRP A 465 15.87 32.04 5.47
N LEU A 466 16.23 31.94 6.77
CA LEU A 466 17.12 32.92 7.39
C LEU A 466 18.49 32.96 6.73
N GLY A 467 19.03 31.82 6.34
CA GLY A 467 20.25 31.76 5.52
C GLY A 467 20.10 32.46 4.17
N LYS A 468 19.01 32.18 3.44
CA LYS A 468 18.69 32.86 2.17
C LYS A 468 18.57 34.39 2.33
N MET A 469 17.98 34.85 3.42
CA MET A 469 17.85 36.27 3.72
C MET A 469 19.20 36.92 4.05
N ALA A 470 20.08 36.23 4.79
CA ALA A 470 21.43 36.72 5.08
C ALA A 470 22.24 36.83 3.78
N GLU A 471 22.18 35.83 2.91
CA GLU A 471 22.83 35.87 1.59
C GLU A 471 22.34 37.02 0.72
N ALA A 472 21.01 37.22 0.67
CA ALA A 472 20.42 38.32 -0.11
C ALA A 472 20.81 39.70 0.41
N ARG A 473 21.25 39.83 1.67
CA ARG A 473 21.81 41.04 2.29
C ARG A 473 23.32 41.20 2.09
N GLY A 474 23.98 40.26 1.43
CA GLY A 474 25.43 40.24 1.24
C GLY A 474 26.21 39.70 2.45
N ASP A 475 25.54 39.19 3.51
CA ASP A 475 26.19 38.59 4.67
C ASP A 475 26.38 37.07 4.45
N SER A 476 27.23 36.73 3.49
CA SER A 476 27.54 35.35 3.11
C SER A 476 28.20 34.57 4.27
N THR A 477 28.89 35.23 5.18
CA THR A 477 29.48 34.60 6.36
C THR A 477 28.39 34.07 7.29
N LYS A 478 27.41 34.90 7.60
CA LYS A 478 26.25 34.51 8.44
C LYS A 478 25.38 33.46 7.74
N ALA A 479 25.11 33.62 6.46
CA ALA A 479 24.35 32.65 5.67
C ALA A 479 25.01 31.26 5.73
N ARG A 480 26.31 31.20 5.46
CA ARG A 480 27.11 29.96 5.53
C ARG A 480 27.09 29.33 6.94
N ALA A 481 27.24 30.15 7.98
CA ALA A 481 27.19 29.65 9.36
C ALA A 481 25.84 28.98 9.69
N ILE A 482 24.73 29.62 9.30
CA ILE A 482 23.38 29.09 9.49
C ILE A 482 23.20 27.76 8.72
N TRP A 483 23.58 27.73 7.47
CA TRP A 483 23.41 26.53 6.64
C TRP A 483 24.32 25.37 7.03
N VAL A 484 25.56 25.63 7.47
CA VAL A 484 26.46 24.59 8.00
C VAL A 484 25.87 23.97 9.28
N ALA A 485 25.32 24.79 10.17
CA ALA A 485 24.65 24.32 11.39
C ALA A 485 23.41 23.46 11.03
N LEU A 486 22.58 23.94 10.09
CA LEU A 486 21.38 23.23 9.64
C LEU A 486 21.73 21.90 8.96
N ALA A 487 22.76 21.86 8.11
CA ALA A 487 23.21 20.65 7.44
C ALA A 487 23.71 19.56 8.40
N ARG A 488 24.19 19.96 9.59
CA ARG A 488 24.59 19.03 10.66
C ARG A 488 23.41 18.55 11.48
N GLU A 489 22.51 19.46 11.87
CA GLU A 489 21.34 19.14 12.71
C GLU A 489 20.31 18.29 11.95
N ASP A 490 20.04 18.61 10.70
CA ASP A 490 19.02 17.98 9.85
C ASP A 490 19.68 17.20 8.69
N SER A 491 20.73 16.44 8.99
CA SER A 491 21.61 15.83 7.97
C SER A 491 20.88 14.94 6.94
N VAL A 492 19.78 14.32 7.32
CA VAL A 492 18.95 13.44 6.48
C VAL A 492 17.59 14.08 6.09
N GLY A 493 17.33 15.30 6.53
CA GLY A 493 16.12 16.04 6.20
C GLY A 493 16.25 16.89 4.94
N TYR A 494 15.12 17.32 4.41
CA TYR A 494 15.07 18.10 3.17
C TYR A 494 15.90 19.40 3.26
N TYR A 495 15.67 20.21 4.32
CA TYR A 495 16.34 21.50 4.44
C TYR A 495 17.81 21.38 4.80
N GLY A 496 18.20 20.36 5.56
CA GLY A 496 19.60 20.09 5.82
C GLY A 496 20.37 19.69 4.55
N MET A 497 19.77 18.89 3.68
CA MET A 497 20.37 18.57 2.37
C MET A 497 20.42 19.80 1.45
N ARG A 498 19.39 20.66 1.47
CA ARG A 498 19.42 21.93 0.75
C ARG A 498 20.54 22.84 1.26
N ALA A 499 20.64 23.01 2.58
CA ALA A 499 21.70 23.80 3.23
C ALA A 499 23.10 23.29 2.90
N ARG A 500 23.27 21.96 2.85
CA ARG A 500 24.54 21.34 2.43
C ARG A 500 24.93 21.76 1.01
N ARG A 501 23.98 21.81 0.10
CA ARG A 501 24.19 22.23 -1.28
C ARG A 501 24.54 23.73 -1.37
N GLU A 502 23.84 24.59 -0.64
CA GLU A 502 24.11 26.04 -0.62
C GLU A 502 25.54 26.36 -0.08
N THR A 503 26.05 25.53 0.81
CA THR A 503 27.39 25.71 1.40
C THR A 503 28.51 25.07 0.59
N GLY A 504 28.21 24.34 -0.50
CA GLY A 504 29.19 23.56 -1.25
C GLY A 504 29.81 22.41 -0.46
N LEU A 505 29.17 21.98 0.64
CA LEU A 505 29.61 20.79 1.37
C LEU A 505 29.45 19.53 0.49
N PRO A 506 30.35 18.53 0.66
CA PRO A 506 30.22 17.27 -0.08
C PRO A 506 28.81 16.69 0.05
N PRO A 507 28.28 16.00 -0.99
CA PRO A 507 27.03 15.28 -0.89
C PRO A 507 27.01 14.37 0.36
N LEU A 508 25.81 14.12 0.89
CA LEU A 508 25.67 13.16 1.99
C LEU A 508 26.20 11.81 1.53
N ALA A 509 27.09 11.23 2.31
CA ALA A 509 27.64 9.90 2.08
C ALA A 509 27.72 9.15 3.41
N PHE A 510 27.53 7.84 3.35
CA PHE A 510 27.68 6.96 4.50
C PHE A 510 28.86 6.02 4.26
N ALA A 511 29.55 5.66 5.33
CA ALA A 511 30.61 4.65 5.26
C ALA A 511 30.05 3.33 4.70
N PRO A 512 30.81 2.62 3.86
CA PRO A 512 30.42 1.27 3.44
C PRO A 512 30.13 0.39 4.66
N LEU A 513 29.08 -0.42 4.58
CA LEU A 513 28.79 -1.38 5.65
C LEU A 513 29.94 -2.38 5.76
N ALA A 514 30.62 -2.41 6.89
CA ALA A 514 31.61 -3.42 7.21
C ALA A 514 30.88 -4.72 7.57
N GLY A 515 30.97 -5.72 6.67
CA GLY A 515 30.43 -7.06 6.90
C GLY A 515 28.90 -7.19 6.74
N SER A 516 28.43 -8.41 6.47
CA SER A 516 27.00 -8.74 6.61
C SER A 516 26.76 -9.26 8.02
N SER A 517 25.89 -8.62 8.78
CA SER A 517 25.35 -9.22 10.00
C SER A 517 24.66 -10.54 9.62
N THR A 518 25.00 -11.61 10.30
CA THR A 518 24.33 -12.90 10.09
C THR A 518 22.96 -12.81 10.74
N ALA A 519 21.92 -13.00 9.95
CA ALA A 519 20.56 -12.97 10.48
C ALA A 519 20.36 -14.02 11.60
N PRO A 520 19.73 -13.67 12.72
CA PRO A 520 19.48 -14.61 13.80
C PRO A 520 18.74 -15.86 13.32
N PRO A 521 19.04 -17.07 13.84
CA PRO A 521 18.42 -18.33 13.40
C PRO A 521 16.89 -18.31 13.46
N ALA A 522 16.31 -17.68 14.46
CA ALA A 522 14.86 -17.53 14.62
C ALA A 522 14.23 -16.72 13.48
N VAL A 523 14.92 -15.66 13.01
CA VAL A 523 14.49 -14.85 11.86
C VAL A 523 14.56 -15.67 10.58
N LEU A 524 15.65 -16.40 10.35
CA LEU A 524 15.81 -17.27 9.18
C LEU A 524 14.73 -18.35 9.14
N SER A 525 14.42 -18.98 10.27
CA SER A 525 13.36 -19.96 10.40
C SER A 525 11.98 -19.36 10.08
N GLY A 526 11.69 -18.18 10.61
CA GLY A 526 10.43 -17.47 10.32
C GLY A 526 10.28 -17.08 8.85
N LEU A 527 11.33 -16.54 8.23
CA LEU A 527 11.35 -16.20 6.82
C LEU A 527 11.21 -17.44 5.93
N SER A 528 11.91 -18.54 6.26
CA SER A 528 11.78 -19.82 5.55
C SER A 528 10.35 -20.39 5.65
N ARG A 529 9.68 -20.23 6.79
CA ARG A 529 8.27 -20.63 6.94
C ARG A 529 7.37 -19.80 6.02
N ILE A 530 7.56 -18.48 5.94
CA ILE A 530 6.83 -17.62 5.00
C ILE A 530 7.07 -18.07 3.56
N ASP A 531 8.33 -18.35 3.17
CA ASP A 531 8.66 -18.85 1.83
C ASP A 531 7.94 -20.17 1.51
N THR A 532 7.93 -21.09 2.46
CA THR A 532 7.26 -22.39 2.31
C THR A 532 5.75 -22.21 2.14
N LEU A 533 5.13 -21.29 2.88
CA LEU A 533 3.70 -20.97 2.74
C LEU A 533 3.40 -20.37 1.34
N LEU A 534 4.17 -19.42 0.89
CA LEU A 534 4.02 -18.82 -0.45
C LEU A 534 4.20 -19.85 -1.56
N LEU A 535 5.21 -20.72 -1.44
CA LEU A 535 5.45 -21.81 -2.40
C LEU A 535 4.27 -22.78 -2.48
N ALA A 536 3.65 -23.06 -1.32
CA ALA A 536 2.48 -23.92 -1.23
C ALA A 536 1.17 -23.26 -1.67
N GLY A 537 1.16 -21.94 -1.95
CA GLY A 537 -0.04 -21.17 -2.31
C GLY A 537 -0.91 -20.79 -1.11
N LEU A 538 -0.31 -20.72 0.08
CA LEU A 538 -0.95 -20.35 1.35
C LEU A 538 -0.66 -18.87 1.68
N ASP A 539 -1.05 -17.96 0.76
CA ASP A 539 -0.72 -16.54 0.84
C ASP A 539 -1.34 -15.85 2.07
N SER A 540 -2.55 -16.23 2.45
CA SER A 540 -3.25 -15.68 3.63
C SER A 540 -2.57 -16.08 4.95
N GLU A 541 -2.02 -17.28 5.00
CA GLU A 541 -1.26 -17.81 6.13
C GLU A 541 0.12 -17.12 6.21
N ALA A 542 0.78 -16.90 5.08
CA ALA A 542 2.02 -16.14 5.02
C ALA A 542 1.81 -14.70 5.55
N GLN A 543 0.72 -14.03 5.14
CA GLN A 543 0.35 -12.73 5.70
C GLN A 543 0.04 -12.79 7.21
N ALA A 544 -0.55 -13.87 7.70
CA ALA A 544 -0.80 -14.04 9.13
C ALA A 544 0.51 -14.13 9.92
N GLU A 545 1.52 -14.84 9.41
CA GLU A 545 2.87 -14.88 10.01
C GLU A 545 3.50 -13.47 10.06
N VAL A 546 3.42 -12.72 8.96
CA VAL A 546 3.91 -11.31 8.91
C VAL A 546 3.20 -10.45 9.94
N ARG A 547 1.87 -10.57 10.09
CA ARG A 547 1.09 -9.81 11.10
C ARG A 547 1.54 -10.10 12.52
N VAL A 548 1.94 -11.34 12.83
CA VAL A 548 2.46 -11.68 14.17
C VAL A 548 3.77 -10.97 14.45
N VAL A 549 4.69 -10.96 13.49
CA VAL A 549 5.96 -10.24 13.63
C VAL A 549 5.73 -8.75 13.85
N LEU A 550 4.77 -8.14 13.13
CA LEU A 550 4.43 -6.73 13.29
C LEU A 550 3.71 -6.41 14.62
N ALA A 551 2.95 -7.37 15.15
CA ALA A 551 2.26 -7.20 16.44
C ALA A 551 3.21 -7.38 17.63
N HIS A 552 4.22 -8.22 17.47
CA HIS A 552 5.23 -8.53 18.48
C HIS A 552 6.63 -8.42 17.87
N PRO A 553 7.08 -7.18 17.54
CA PRO A 553 8.38 -7.00 16.89
C PRO A 553 9.51 -7.44 17.83
N PRO A 554 10.61 -7.96 17.28
CA PRO A 554 11.82 -8.20 18.05
C PRO A 554 12.29 -6.93 18.78
N THR A 555 12.96 -7.11 19.90
CA THR A 555 13.58 -6.01 20.66
C THR A 555 15.06 -5.84 20.35
N ASP A 556 15.64 -6.77 19.61
CA ASP A 556 17.02 -6.77 19.17
C ASP A 556 17.16 -6.09 17.80
N LEU A 557 18.17 -5.24 17.63
CA LEU A 557 18.42 -4.46 16.43
C LEU A 557 18.69 -5.34 15.21
N ASP A 558 19.55 -6.36 15.35
CA ASP A 558 19.93 -7.19 14.20
C ASP A 558 18.75 -8.07 13.73
N ALA A 559 17.91 -8.53 14.66
CA ALA A 559 16.67 -9.22 14.32
C ALA A 559 15.67 -8.31 13.59
N LEU A 560 15.48 -7.06 14.05
CA LEU A 560 14.62 -6.07 13.38
C LEU A 560 15.10 -5.80 11.95
N LEU A 561 16.42 -5.60 11.77
CA LEU A 561 17.01 -5.33 10.46
C LEU A 561 16.89 -6.54 9.53
N ALA A 562 17.16 -7.75 10.03
CA ALA A 562 17.05 -8.97 9.26
C ALA A 562 15.60 -9.26 8.82
N TRP A 563 14.62 -9.06 9.69
CA TRP A 563 13.20 -9.14 9.34
C TRP A 563 12.82 -8.06 8.32
N SER A 564 13.27 -6.82 8.51
CA SER A 564 12.99 -5.70 7.59
C SER A 564 13.46 -6.01 6.18
N GLU A 565 14.72 -6.43 6.01
CA GLU A 565 15.28 -6.82 4.71
C GLU A 565 14.55 -8.05 4.14
N GLY A 566 14.37 -9.08 4.97
CA GLY A 566 13.76 -10.35 4.56
C GLY A 566 12.32 -10.20 4.08
N LEU A 567 11.51 -9.36 4.74
CA LEU A 567 10.14 -9.06 4.33
C LEU A 567 10.11 -8.20 3.06
N GLY A 568 11.00 -7.21 2.95
CA GLY A 568 11.11 -6.39 1.75
C GLY A 568 11.38 -7.20 0.48
N LEU A 569 12.28 -8.18 0.57
CA LEU A 569 12.63 -9.10 -0.54
C LEU A 569 11.46 -10.02 -0.95
N ARG A 570 10.46 -10.20 -0.09
CA ARG A 570 9.27 -11.05 -0.31
C ARG A 570 8.04 -10.26 -0.72
N GLY A 571 8.19 -8.97 -1.05
CA GLY A 571 7.09 -8.11 -1.46
C GLY A 571 6.28 -7.49 -0.30
N TYR A 572 6.70 -7.68 0.96
CA TYR A 572 6.11 -7.04 2.13
C TYR A 572 6.86 -5.76 2.52
N GLY A 573 7.10 -4.88 1.55
CA GLY A 573 7.92 -3.68 1.73
C GLY A 573 7.45 -2.78 2.86
N SER A 574 6.14 -2.52 2.96
CA SER A 574 5.55 -1.71 4.03
C SER A 574 5.77 -2.31 5.43
N ALA A 575 5.69 -3.63 5.55
CA ALA A 575 5.99 -4.34 6.80
C ALA A 575 7.47 -4.22 7.17
N GLY A 576 8.38 -4.40 6.20
CA GLY A 576 9.80 -4.24 6.38
C GLY A 576 10.18 -2.84 6.87
N VAL A 577 9.67 -1.80 6.21
CA VAL A 577 9.92 -0.40 6.60
C VAL A 577 9.37 -0.09 7.99
N ARG A 578 8.22 -0.66 8.37
CA ARG A 578 7.67 -0.49 9.73
C ARG A 578 8.65 -1.03 10.79
N LEU A 579 9.28 -2.18 10.55
CA LEU A 579 10.32 -2.70 11.43
C LEU A 579 11.59 -1.84 11.41
N GLY A 580 11.96 -1.27 10.25
CA GLY A 580 13.02 -0.29 10.13
C GLY A 580 12.79 0.94 11.01
N TRP A 581 11.56 1.45 11.11
CA TRP A 581 11.21 2.53 12.04
C TRP A 581 11.29 2.11 13.52
N GLN A 582 11.00 0.86 13.85
CA GLN A 582 11.26 0.34 15.22
C GLN A 582 12.75 0.28 15.50
N ALA A 583 13.56 -0.17 14.54
CA ALA A 583 15.02 -0.17 14.65
C ALA A 583 15.59 1.24 14.86
N ALA A 584 14.99 2.27 14.25
CA ALA A 584 15.40 3.66 14.42
C ALA A 584 15.25 4.19 15.87
N LEU A 585 14.35 3.60 16.65
CA LEU A 585 14.20 3.94 18.07
C LEU A 585 15.40 3.40 18.90
N LEU A 586 16.04 2.33 18.43
CA LEU A 586 17.18 1.70 19.10
C LEU A 586 18.52 2.29 18.64
N ALA A 587 18.64 2.61 17.35
CA ALA A 587 19.88 3.08 16.75
C ALA A 587 19.63 4.14 15.66
N PRO A 588 19.24 5.36 16.02
CA PRO A 588 18.80 6.39 15.06
C PRO A 588 19.90 6.87 14.09
N GLY A 589 21.16 6.67 14.40
CA GLY A 589 22.30 7.06 13.55
C GLY A 589 22.90 5.92 12.70
N ASP A 590 22.37 4.70 12.82
CA ASP A 590 22.92 3.54 12.11
C ASP A 590 22.48 3.55 10.63
N VAL A 591 23.44 3.47 9.72
CA VAL A 591 23.16 3.44 8.27
C VAL A 591 22.34 2.21 7.85
N ARG A 592 22.44 1.08 8.57
CA ARG A 592 21.64 -0.12 8.33
C ARG A 592 20.17 0.17 8.57
N VAL A 593 19.85 0.97 9.59
CA VAL A 593 18.48 1.44 9.88
C VAL A 593 17.97 2.33 8.76
N LEU A 594 18.79 3.23 8.23
CA LEU A 594 18.39 4.05 7.08
C LEU A 594 18.10 3.18 5.85
N ARG A 595 18.90 2.12 5.60
CA ARG A 595 18.62 1.15 4.52
C ARG A 595 17.34 0.36 4.75
N ALA A 596 17.00 0.04 6.00
CA ALA A 596 15.74 -0.61 6.34
C ALA A 596 14.52 0.31 6.12
N ILE A 597 14.65 1.62 6.36
CA ILE A 597 13.60 2.62 6.13
C ILE A 597 13.49 3.01 4.65
N PHE A 598 14.63 3.07 3.95
CA PHE A 598 14.72 3.37 2.52
C PHE A 598 15.26 2.16 1.76
N PRO A 599 14.53 1.03 1.74
CA PRO A 599 14.98 -0.15 1.01
C PRO A 599 14.93 0.08 -0.49
N TRP A 600 15.75 -0.66 -1.23
CA TRP A 600 15.69 -0.70 -2.70
C TRP A 600 15.55 -2.16 -3.18
N PRO A 601 14.40 -2.80 -2.94
CA PRO A 601 14.11 -4.09 -3.53
C PRO A 601 13.95 -3.93 -5.04
N ASN A 602 14.20 -4.99 -5.78
CA ASN A 602 14.07 -5.00 -7.25
C ASN A 602 14.87 -3.87 -7.95
N ARG A 603 16.04 -3.51 -7.40
CA ARG A 603 16.89 -2.43 -7.90
C ARG A 603 17.13 -2.53 -9.40
N ALA A 604 17.44 -3.74 -9.90
CA ALA A 604 17.70 -3.96 -11.31
C ALA A 604 16.49 -3.63 -12.21
N ALA A 605 15.26 -3.92 -11.75
CA ALA A 605 14.06 -3.56 -12.48
C ALA A 605 13.87 -2.04 -12.55
N VAL A 606 14.04 -1.35 -11.42
CA VAL A 606 13.94 0.13 -11.36
C VAL A 606 14.99 0.80 -12.24
N GLU A 607 16.24 0.33 -12.21
CA GLU A 607 17.32 0.86 -13.03
C GLU A 607 17.05 0.63 -14.53
N ALA A 608 16.52 -0.54 -14.90
CA ALA A 608 16.19 -0.85 -16.29
C ALA A 608 15.05 0.04 -16.83
N GLU A 609 13.96 0.22 -16.06
CA GLU A 609 12.86 1.10 -16.45
C GLU A 609 13.30 2.57 -16.51
N ALA A 610 14.12 2.99 -15.57
CA ALA A 610 14.69 4.34 -15.58
C ALA A 610 15.55 4.58 -16.83
N GLN A 611 16.37 3.61 -17.22
CA GLN A 611 17.18 3.67 -18.43
C GLN A 611 16.30 3.71 -19.69
N GLU A 612 15.27 2.88 -19.76
CA GLU A 612 14.37 2.78 -20.91
C GLU A 612 13.66 4.10 -21.20
N PHE A 613 13.21 4.80 -20.16
CA PHE A 613 12.48 6.08 -20.29
C PHE A 613 13.36 7.33 -20.11
N GLY A 614 14.67 7.19 -19.92
CA GLY A 614 15.58 8.31 -19.72
C GLY A 614 15.34 9.09 -18.44
N VAL A 615 14.92 8.41 -17.36
CA VAL A 615 14.67 8.98 -16.03
C VAL A 615 15.83 8.69 -15.09
N ASP A 616 16.06 9.54 -14.12
CA ASP A 616 17.00 9.24 -13.03
C ASP A 616 16.50 8.06 -12.19
N ALA A 617 17.27 6.97 -12.13
CA ALA A 617 16.90 5.77 -11.38
C ALA A 617 16.70 6.03 -9.87
N LEU A 618 17.46 6.96 -9.29
CA LEU A 618 17.30 7.36 -7.89
C LEU A 618 16.01 8.15 -7.67
N LEU A 619 15.59 8.93 -8.66
CA LEU A 619 14.30 9.64 -8.64
C LEU A 619 13.14 8.65 -8.74
N LEU A 620 13.23 7.66 -9.63
CA LEU A 620 12.20 6.62 -9.77
C LEU A 620 12.11 5.75 -8.51
N ALA A 621 13.24 5.35 -7.91
CA ALA A 621 13.26 4.65 -6.64
C ALA A 621 12.63 5.47 -5.51
N ALA A 622 12.94 6.77 -5.45
CA ALA A 622 12.37 7.70 -4.48
C ALA A 622 10.85 7.84 -4.65
N LEU A 623 10.36 7.87 -5.90
CA LEU A 623 8.94 7.90 -6.23
C LEU A 623 8.24 6.63 -5.73
N VAL A 624 8.71 5.45 -6.10
CA VAL A 624 8.12 4.18 -5.66
C VAL A 624 8.11 4.06 -4.13
N ARG A 625 9.21 4.50 -3.48
CA ARG A 625 9.28 4.57 -2.01
C ARG A 625 8.22 5.50 -1.43
N GLN A 626 7.95 6.63 -2.05
CA GLN A 626 6.97 7.61 -1.57
C GLN A 626 5.53 7.14 -1.82
N GLU A 627 5.28 6.49 -2.95
CA GLU A 627 3.95 6.06 -3.38
C GLU A 627 3.46 4.81 -2.65
N SER A 628 4.26 3.76 -2.61
CA SER A 628 3.83 2.43 -2.14
C SER A 628 4.71 1.83 -1.05
N VAL A 629 5.84 2.45 -0.73
CA VAL A 629 6.87 1.80 0.11
C VAL A 629 7.30 0.43 -0.47
N PHE A 630 7.32 0.32 -1.81
CA PHE A 630 7.54 -0.92 -2.55
C PHE A 630 6.52 -2.04 -2.26
N ASP A 631 5.32 -1.69 -1.85
CA ASP A 631 4.22 -2.63 -1.69
C ASP A 631 3.48 -2.80 -3.03
N VAL A 632 3.59 -3.98 -3.62
CA VAL A 632 2.98 -4.28 -4.92
C VAL A 632 1.45 -4.30 -4.90
N GLN A 633 0.86 -4.49 -3.72
CA GLN A 633 -0.59 -4.54 -3.52
C GLN A 633 -1.14 -3.22 -2.96
N ALA A 634 -0.32 -2.17 -2.87
CA ALA A 634 -0.75 -0.90 -2.33
C ALA A 634 -1.98 -0.35 -3.06
N LEU A 635 -2.98 0.08 -2.28
CA LEU A 635 -4.23 0.66 -2.76
C LEU A 635 -4.51 1.94 -1.97
N SER A 636 -4.59 3.06 -2.67
CA SER A 636 -4.94 4.34 -2.07
C SER A 636 -6.46 4.52 -1.91
N PRO A 637 -6.92 5.43 -1.04
CA PRO A 637 -8.33 5.79 -0.94
C PRO A 637 -8.92 6.35 -2.25
N ALA A 638 -8.09 6.92 -3.12
CA ALA A 638 -8.48 7.42 -4.45
C ALA A 638 -8.52 6.32 -5.53
N GLY A 639 -8.16 5.07 -5.19
CA GLY A 639 -8.15 3.95 -6.12
C GLY A 639 -6.86 3.81 -6.93
N ALA A 640 -5.79 4.53 -6.58
CA ALA A 640 -4.48 4.33 -7.17
C ALA A 640 -3.86 3.02 -6.66
N ARG A 641 -3.12 2.30 -7.53
CA ARG A 641 -2.68 0.93 -7.27
C ARG A 641 -1.23 0.66 -7.67
N GLY A 642 -0.62 -0.28 -6.95
CA GLY A 642 0.69 -0.86 -7.27
C GLY A 642 1.86 0.03 -6.86
N LEU A 643 3.05 -0.33 -7.33
CA LEU A 643 4.32 0.28 -6.94
C LEU A 643 4.37 1.80 -7.18
N ALA A 644 3.92 2.25 -8.35
CA ALA A 644 3.91 3.65 -8.76
C ALA A 644 2.56 4.36 -8.50
N GLN A 645 1.62 3.70 -7.79
CA GLN A 645 0.30 4.24 -7.41
C GLN A 645 -0.44 4.89 -8.58
N LEU A 646 -0.58 4.15 -9.68
CA LEU A 646 -1.29 4.63 -10.85
C LEU A 646 -2.81 4.50 -10.68
N LEU A 647 -3.55 5.52 -11.07
CA LEU A 647 -4.99 5.39 -11.31
C LEU A 647 -5.21 4.52 -12.55
N PRO A 648 -6.27 3.67 -12.60
CA PRO A 648 -6.57 2.84 -13.77
C PRO A 648 -6.66 3.63 -15.08
N SER A 649 -7.19 4.85 -15.04
CA SER A 649 -7.27 5.74 -16.20
C SER A 649 -5.89 6.20 -16.68
N THR A 650 -4.99 6.53 -15.75
CA THR A 650 -3.60 6.92 -16.07
C THR A 650 -2.83 5.74 -16.64
N ALA A 651 -2.95 4.56 -16.03
CA ALA A 651 -2.32 3.34 -16.52
C ALA A 651 -2.78 2.99 -17.95
N SER A 652 -4.10 3.04 -18.20
CA SER A 652 -4.65 2.82 -19.56
C SER A 652 -4.15 3.85 -20.58
N LEU A 653 -3.99 5.11 -20.17
CA LEU A 653 -3.48 6.15 -21.05
C LEU A 653 -2.02 5.89 -21.43
N MET A 654 -1.17 5.58 -20.45
CA MET A 654 0.24 5.27 -20.67
C MET A 654 0.40 4.01 -21.53
N ALA A 655 -0.34 2.94 -21.24
CA ALA A 655 -0.29 1.70 -21.99
C ALA A 655 -0.63 1.91 -23.47
N ARG A 656 -1.68 2.69 -23.77
CA ARG A 656 -2.02 3.04 -25.16
C ARG A 656 -0.91 3.85 -25.85
N GLY A 657 -0.26 4.78 -25.13
CA GLY A 657 0.84 5.57 -25.67
C GLY A 657 2.10 4.75 -25.97
N LEU A 658 2.24 3.61 -25.33
CA LEU A 658 3.37 2.68 -25.48
C LEU A 658 3.03 1.47 -26.37
N ASP A 659 1.82 1.36 -26.89
CA ASP A 659 1.30 0.18 -27.62
C ASP A 659 1.41 -1.11 -26.80
N VAL A 660 1.16 -1.02 -25.49
CA VAL A 660 1.20 -2.13 -24.53
C VAL A 660 -0.22 -2.61 -24.24
N ALA A 661 -0.46 -3.91 -24.34
CA ALA A 661 -1.72 -4.51 -23.91
C ALA A 661 -1.91 -4.30 -22.40
N PHE A 662 -3.07 -3.78 -22.01
CA PHE A 662 -3.38 -3.50 -20.61
C PHE A 662 -4.84 -3.81 -20.28
N TYR A 663 -5.02 -4.54 -19.18
CA TYR A 663 -6.31 -4.76 -18.55
C TYR A 663 -6.25 -4.22 -17.11
N PRO A 664 -7.35 -3.68 -16.56
CA PRO A 664 -7.37 -3.06 -15.24
C PRO A 664 -6.87 -3.97 -14.09
N GLU A 665 -7.07 -5.27 -14.20
CA GLU A 665 -6.60 -6.28 -13.25
C GLU A 665 -5.08 -6.46 -13.25
N TRP A 666 -4.39 -6.08 -14.31
CA TRP A 666 -2.94 -6.19 -14.41
C TRP A 666 -2.19 -5.01 -13.77
N ILE A 667 -2.90 -3.99 -13.31
CA ILE A 667 -2.31 -2.78 -12.73
C ILE A 667 -1.40 -3.07 -11.52
N THR A 668 -1.57 -4.21 -10.85
CA THR A 668 -0.73 -4.64 -9.72
C THR A 668 0.39 -5.61 -10.12
N VAL A 669 0.58 -5.87 -11.43
CA VAL A 669 1.76 -6.59 -11.93
C VAL A 669 2.97 -5.70 -11.75
N PRO A 670 3.98 -6.10 -10.94
CA PRO A 670 4.97 -5.15 -10.42
C PRO A 670 5.76 -4.42 -11.50
N ASP A 671 6.34 -5.15 -12.44
CA ASP A 671 7.16 -4.56 -13.49
C ASP A 671 6.35 -3.84 -14.58
N LEU A 672 5.13 -4.28 -14.88
CA LEU A 672 4.22 -3.52 -15.75
C LEU A 672 3.80 -2.20 -15.08
N ASN A 673 3.47 -2.22 -13.79
CA ASN A 673 3.11 -1.00 -13.07
C ASN A 673 4.28 -0.01 -13.01
N LEU A 674 5.51 -0.53 -12.78
CA LEU A 674 6.73 0.26 -12.78
C LEU A 674 7.02 0.85 -14.16
N HIS A 675 6.86 0.07 -15.23
CA HIS A 675 7.03 0.50 -16.63
C HIS A 675 6.10 1.68 -16.97
N LEU A 676 4.81 1.52 -16.67
CA LEU A 676 3.83 2.59 -16.91
C LEU A 676 4.06 3.82 -16.00
N GLY A 677 4.52 3.61 -14.77
CA GLY A 677 4.88 4.68 -13.83
C GLY A 677 6.11 5.48 -14.27
N ALA A 678 7.14 4.80 -14.76
CA ALA A 678 8.35 5.41 -15.30
C ALA A 678 8.03 6.23 -16.57
N ALA A 679 7.21 5.70 -17.47
CA ALA A 679 6.72 6.40 -18.65
C ALA A 679 5.94 7.68 -18.28
N HIS A 680 5.06 7.60 -17.27
CA HIS A 680 4.30 8.76 -16.80
C HIS A 680 5.21 9.82 -16.18
N LEU A 681 6.18 9.43 -15.37
CA LEU A 681 7.17 10.35 -14.80
C LEU A 681 7.99 11.03 -15.92
N ALA A 682 8.44 10.26 -16.92
CA ALA A 682 9.17 10.78 -18.08
C ALA A 682 8.36 11.79 -18.88
N GLU A 683 7.06 11.52 -19.10
CA GLU A 683 6.15 12.47 -19.76
C GLU A 683 6.07 13.80 -18.98
N LEU A 684 5.90 13.73 -17.66
CA LEU A 684 5.82 14.93 -16.83
C LEU A 684 7.14 15.71 -16.78
N LEU A 685 8.29 15.00 -16.74
CA LEU A 685 9.61 15.64 -16.80
C LEU A 685 9.81 16.40 -18.14
N ARG A 686 9.43 15.77 -19.26
CA ARG A 686 9.48 16.45 -20.58
C ARG A 686 8.54 17.66 -20.64
N ARG A 687 7.33 17.51 -20.08
CA ARG A 687 6.29 18.54 -20.13
C ARG A 687 6.64 19.79 -19.34
N PHE A 688 7.27 19.63 -18.18
CA PHE A 688 7.57 20.75 -17.28
C PHE A 688 9.02 21.22 -17.35
N GLY A 689 9.94 20.42 -17.86
CA GLY A 689 11.37 20.73 -17.92
C GLY A 689 12.07 20.87 -16.55
N ARG A 690 11.34 20.68 -15.45
CA ARG A 690 11.80 20.86 -14.07
C ARG A 690 11.35 19.67 -13.21
N VAL A 691 12.26 19.13 -12.41
CA VAL A 691 12.01 17.95 -11.55
C VAL A 691 10.95 18.26 -10.48
N ASP A 692 11.05 19.39 -9.80
CA ASP A 692 10.12 19.80 -8.74
C ASP A 692 8.68 19.97 -9.25
N ALA A 693 8.52 20.58 -10.43
CA ALA A 693 7.22 20.74 -11.08
C ALA A 693 6.65 19.39 -11.58
N ALA A 694 7.49 18.52 -12.14
CA ALA A 694 7.08 17.19 -12.58
C ALA A 694 6.60 16.33 -11.41
N ILE A 695 7.34 16.34 -10.29
CA ILE A 695 6.94 15.65 -9.05
C ILE A 695 5.62 16.21 -8.51
N ALA A 696 5.47 17.54 -8.47
CA ALA A 696 4.22 18.17 -8.04
C ALA A 696 3.05 17.75 -8.94
N ALA A 697 3.28 17.64 -10.26
CA ALA A 697 2.27 17.22 -11.22
C ALA A 697 1.92 15.72 -11.13
N TYR A 698 2.86 14.88 -10.73
CA TYR A 698 2.57 13.46 -10.47
C TYR A 698 1.53 13.29 -9.36
N ASN A 699 1.65 14.07 -8.27
CA ASN A 699 0.74 14.02 -7.12
C ASN A 699 -0.56 14.82 -7.34
N ALA A 700 -0.47 16.08 -7.82
CA ALA A 700 -1.63 16.98 -7.90
C ALA A 700 -2.27 17.07 -9.29
N GLY A 701 -1.66 16.42 -10.28
CA GLY A 701 -2.02 16.58 -11.69
C GLY A 701 -1.39 17.81 -12.34
N PRO A 702 -1.28 17.83 -13.68
CA PRO A 702 -0.56 18.88 -14.41
C PRO A 702 -1.26 20.23 -14.45
N VAL A 703 -2.59 20.28 -14.33
CA VAL A 703 -3.35 21.54 -14.47
C VAL A 703 -3.12 22.49 -13.29
N PRO A 704 -3.20 22.08 -12.03
CA PRO A 704 -2.88 22.95 -10.91
C PRO A 704 -1.44 23.46 -10.95
N VAL A 705 -0.49 22.59 -11.30
CA VAL A 705 0.94 22.94 -11.30
C VAL A 705 1.27 24.07 -12.29
N ARG A 706 0.66 24.06 -13.48
CA ARG A 706 0.82 25.20 -14.42
C ARG A 706 0.45 26.52 -13.76
N ARG A 707 -0.70 26.60 -13.08
CA ARG A 707 -1.15 27.81 -12.38
C ARG A 707 -0.21 28.23 -11.25
N TRP A 708 0.48 27.27 -10.64
CA TRP A 708 1.44 27.59 -9.57
C TRP A 708 2.76 28.13 -10.14
N LEU A 709 3.16 27.66 -11.31
CA LEU A 709 4.34 28.16 -12.01
C LEU A 709 4.15 29.61 -12.53
N ASP A 710 2.91 30.05 -12.77
CA ASP A 710 2.59 31.41 -13.18
C ASP A 710 2.72 32.44 -12.03
N ARG A 711 2.99 32.00 -10.80
CA ARG A 711 3.13 32.87 -9.64
C ARG A 711 4.50 33.55 -9.60
N ALA A 712 4.55 34.80 -9.15
CA ALA A 712 5.80 35.54 -8.98
C ALA A 712 6.77 34.79 -8.05
N GLY A 713 8.00 34.61 -8.48
CA GLY A 713 9.05 33.89 -7.75
C GLY A 713 9.04 32.37 -7.94
N ALA A 714 8.14 31.82 -8.76
CA ALA A 714 8.10 30.37 -9.03
C ALA A 714 9.26 29.88 -9.90
N ASP A 715 10.05 30.78 -10.50
CA ASP A 715 11.27 30.43 -11.23
C ASP A 715 12.37 29.86 -10.31
N ASP A 716 12.45 30.33 -9.07
CA ASP A 716 13.28 29.72 -8.03
C ASP A 716 12.63 28.43 -7.53
N PRO A 717 13.29 27.25 -7.69
CA PRO A 717 12.75 25.98 -7.25
C PRO A 717 12.40 25.91 -5.75
N ASP A 718 13.19 26.55 -4.89
CA ASP A 718 12.92 26.57 -3.46
C ASP A 718 11.66 27.39 -3.16
N ARG A 719 11.52 28.53 -3.81
CA ARG A 719 10.35 29.38 -3.68
C ARG A 719 9.11 28.72 -4.28
N PHE A 720 9.22 28.08 -5.44
CA PHE A 720 8.10 27.35 -6.07
C PHE A 720 7.51 26.30 -5.10
N ILE A 721 8.36 25.51 -4.44
CA ILE A 721 7.90 24.48 -3.51
C ILE A 721 7.09 25.11 -2.35
N GLU A 722 7.53 26.25 -1.83
CA GLU A 722 6.79 26.98 -0.78
C GLU A 722 5.47 27.58 -1.29
N LEU A 723 5.41 27.95 -2.56
CA LEU A 723 4.21 28.52 -3.20
C LEU A 723 3.15 27.45 -3.54
N ILE A 724 3.45 26.16 -3.45
CA ILE A 724 2.47 25.08 -3.63
C ILE A 724 1.39 25.21 -2.54
N PRO A 725 0.13 25.51 -2.90
CA PRO A 725 -0.92 25.78 -1.90
C PRO A 725 -1.42 24.52 -1.21
N TYR A 726 -1.22 23.33 -1.83
CA TYR A 726 -1.64 22.06 -1.27
C TYR A 726 -0.57 21.52 -0.32
N PRO A 727 -0.82 21.48 1.02
CA PRO A 727 0.17 21.02 2.01
C PRO A 727 0.67 19.60 1.73
N GLU A 728 -0.22 18.73 1.26
CA GLU A 728 0.11 17.36 0.87
C GLU A 728 1.13 17.34 -0.27
N THR A 729 0.84 18.02 -1.37
CA THR A 729 1.73 18.08 -2.55
C THR A 729 3.06 18.74 -2.21
N ARG A 730 3.05 19.82 -1.42
CA ARG A 730 4.28 20.46 -0.95
C ARG A 730 5.15 19.51 -0.12
N GLY A 731 4.54 18.79 0.82
CA GLY A 731 5.21 17.74 1.61
C GLY A 731 5.72 16.60 0.74
N TYR A 732 4.94 16.19 -0.25
CA TYR A 732 5.30 15.16 -1.22
C TYR A 732 6.56 15.53 -2.02
N VAL A 733 6.61 16.73 -2.58
CA VAL A 733 7.78 17.20 -3.35
C VAL A 733 9.04 17.22 -2.49
N ARG A 734 8.96 17.80 -1.28
CA ARG A 734 10.09 17.83 -0.34
C ARG A 734 10.55 16.41 0.04
N SER A 735 9.62 15.52 0.34
CA SER A 735 9.92 14.13 0.71
C SER A 735 10.60 13.38 -0.44
N LEU A 736 10.11 13.55 -1.67
CA LEU A 736 10.65 12.85 -2.82
C LEU A 736 12.06 13.35 -3.19
N LEU A 737 12.28 14.65 -3.18
CA LEU A 737 13.61 15.24 -3.40
C LEU A 737 14.61 14.78 -2.31
N ARG A 738 14.19 14.78 -1.03
CA ARG A 738 14.98 14.24 0.06
C ARG A 738 15.29 12.75 -0.15
N ASN A 739 14.27 11.94 -0.49
CA ASN A 739 14.43 10.51 -0.70
C ASN A 739 15.43 10.23 -1.84
N ARG A 740 15.38 10.99 -2.93
CA ARG A 740 16.36 10.89 -4.02
C ARG A 740 17.80 11.06 -3.54
N GLU A 741 18.07 12.08 -2.71
CA GLU A 741 19.39 12.31 -2.14
C GLU A 741 19.80 11.22 -1.14
N LEU A 742 18.85 10.68 -0.35
CA LEU A 742 19.10 9.53 0.53
C LEU A 742 19.44 8.28 -0.27
N TYR A 743 18.70 7.98 -1.35
CA TYR A 743 19.04 6.86 -2.24
C TYR A 743 20.43 7.02 -2.85
N ARG A 744 20.81 8.23 -3.23
CA ARG A 744 22.18 8.51 -3.70
C ARG A 744 23.19 8.19 -2.60
N ALA A 745 23.00 8.70 -1.40
CA ALA A 745 23.93 8.49 -0.28
C ALA A 745 24.05 7.02 0.16
N LEU A 746 22.94 6.26 0.06
CA LEU A 746 22.88 4.87 0.54
C LEU A 746 23.32 3.85 -0.51
N TYR A 747 23.15 4.14 -1.81
CA TYR A 747 23.24 3.14 -2.86
C TYR A 747 24.06 3.54 -4.09
N ALA A 748 24.38 4.82 -4.30
CA ALA A 748 25.33 5.18 -5.34
C ALA A 748 26.76 4.78 -4.93
N PRO A 749 27.61 4.37 -5.90
CA PRO A 749 28.98 3.97 -5.64
C PRO A 749 29.87 5.14 -5.12
#